data_0de6ba2067055099a05a8123c88fc639
#
_entry.id   0de6ba2067055099a05a8123c88fc639
#
_cell.length_a   1.000
_cell.length_b   1.000
_cell.length_c   1.000
_cell.angle_alpha   90.00
_cell.angle_beta   90.00
_cell.angle_gamma   90.00
#
_symmetry.space_group_name_H-M   'P 1'
#
loop_
_entity.id
_entity.type
_entity.pdbx_description
1 polymer ?
#
loop_
_entity_poly.entity_id
_entity_poly.type
_entity_poly.pdbx_seq_one_letter_code
_entity_poly.pdbx_strand_id
1 'polypeptide(L)'
;MTDHSSKHSPTGPAASAAGSHPQDAPADTADVAPAPATSPVSTGPPERPPVHPQHPSSGTWRAVRTAGAPLSVREVEAAASAAPAAHTSAQSATRSSVHSPSETAAAGVVLRDLADEYALLLCAHDPEAAARTGLPGGAILPDYSPAGLVERLSAERSLRHRVAAVDCSTGSDELLRRHLLERLETSIQFISAGEEGGNLGFLSSPFQQIARQLHRPPEAPDRAGSEEADLAEAEAKWEDAWNLHRTRLEALPAALEGLAASLAASAEAGAIAPLSQVDVVAGQARDLARRRTLGLPEDLPATLHVQLQEADIVARRAALDFASHLRTTLSPRAPQAEGVGPQRHALWMRRVLGTRVDPEETYAWATEELGRVIAEQDAIAVDVLGPSADAGSLNRHLRADPTRALRAEDYTTWAQEVADEAWDAVVGRILDPPDGLGRPRVRLGEPGDGAVHYEEPRGTGGERRPGVIMRSLADGEQVVWPWMERTTVLHESVPGHHVHVGAHATSTRLTAWQRYLGSVPGCDEGWGLYAESLADELGLMPTPEDRFGRLAARRWRLARVLVDLGVHSRLPVPDDVAALPGACREWNRATVTAVLRHHTVISEGRLRFEVSRHLGWPAQPLAYAVGERVWQAGRRSAQAQARTEGGELDLRAFHNRGIDLGSVGLDLLASALH
;
A
#
# COMPACT_ATOMS: atom_id res chain seq x y z
N MET A 1 54.96 -17.25 30.74
CA MET A 1 56.20 -17.85 30.26
C MET A 1 56.34 -17.43 28.82
N THR A 2 57.15 -16.43 28.66
CA THR A 2 58.14 -16.12 27.59
C THR A 2 57.52 -15.88 26.21
N ASP A 3 57.43 -14.71 25.69
CA ASP A 3 58.35 -13.55 25.49
C ASP A 3 59.16 -13.67 24.19
N HIS A 4 59.27 -12.50 23.53
CA HIS A 4 60.10 -12.03 22.44
C HIS A 4 59.39 -11.79 21.10
N SER A 5 59.03 -10.56 20.77
CA SER A 5 59.75 -9.29 20.47
C SER A 5 60.58 -9.34 19.17
N SER A 6 60.31 -8.45 18.27
CA SER A 6 61.10 -7.33 17.76
C SER A 6 60.63 -6.91 16.35
N LYS A 7 60.14 -5.70 16.16
CA LYS A 7 60.80 -4.46 15.69
C LYS A 7 61.52 -4.60 14.33
N HIS A 8 61.01 -3.83 13.31
CA HIS A 8 61.73 -2.74 12.71
C HIS A 8 60.95 -2.04 11.61
N SER A 9 60.64 -0.77 11.82
CA SER A 9 60.67 0.27 10.79
C SER A 9 62.12 0.81 10.73
N PRO A 10 62.53 1.66 9.77
CA PRO A 10 61.87 2.84 9.28
C PRO A 10 62.24 3.30 7.83
N THR A 11 61.79 4.50 7.52
CA THR A 11 62.30 5.59 6.66
C THR A 11 61.72 5.76 5.26
N GLY A 12 61.04 6.90 5.13
CA GLY A 12 60.95 7.65 3.87
C GLY A 12 62.25 8.40 3.55
N PRO A 13 62.32 9.32 2.60
CA PRO A 13 61.63 10.62 2.54
C PRO A 13 61.19 11.06 1.12
N ALA A 14 60.21 11.90 0.96
CA ALA A 14 60.21 13.38 0.84
C ALA A 14 60.68 13.99 -0.48
N ALA A 15 59.87 14.96 -0.88
CA ALA A 15 60.14 16.22 -1.60
C ALA A 15 59.77 16.25 -3.09
N SER A 16 58.90 17.08 -3.44
CA SER A 16 58.80 18.53 -3.74
C SER A 16 58.68 18.71 -5.24
N ALA A 17 58.01 19.61 -5.86
CA ALA A 17 57.50 20.92 -5.64
C ALA A 17 56.76 21.36 -6.91
N ALA A 18 55.69 22.10 -6.76
CA ALA A 18 55.52 23.49 -7.20
C ALA A 18 55.23 23.85 -8.66
N GLY A 19 54.20 24.62 -8.80
CA GLY A 19 54.05 25.77 -9.67
C GLY A 19 53.15 25.53 -10.87
N SER A 20 52.22 26.33 -11.29
CA SER A 20 51.84 27.71 -11.02
C SER A 20 50.58 28.01 -11.82
N HIS A 21 49.69 28.84 -11.31
CA HIS A 21 48.69 29.64 -12.07
C HIS A 21 49.39 30.67 -12.97
N PRO A 22 48.75 31.24 -14.03
CA PRO A 22 47.84 32.37 -13.85
C PRO A 22 46.62 32.39 -14.81
N GLN A 23 45.48 32.93 -14.39
CA GLN A 23 44.84 34.21 -14.74
C GLN A 23 44.97 34.66 -16.21
N ASP A 24 43.79 34.87 -16.89
CA ASP A 24 43.23 36.18 -17.23
C ASP A 24 42.02 36.02 -18.19
N ALA A 25 40.95 36.75 -17.85
CA ALA A 25 39.88 37.15 -18.74
C ALA A 25 40.33 38.38 -19.54
N PRO A 26 39.70 38.85 -20.63
CA PRO A 26 38.51 39.70 -20.42
C PRO A 26 37.37 39.59 -21.45
N ALA A 27 36.31 40.29 -21.06
CA ALA A 27 35.08 40.62 -21.73
C ALA A 27 35.25 41.26 -23.11
N ASP A 28 34.23 41.07 -23.95
CA ASP A 28 33.75 42.21 -24.77
C ASP A 28 32.23 42.11 -25.05
N THR A 29 31.63 43.27 -24.86
CA THR A 29 30.26 43.66 -24.96
C THR A 29 29.88 44.00 -26.39
N ALA A 30 28.67 43.65 -26.84
CA ALA A 30 27.98 44.50 -27.82
C ALA A 30 26.45 44.41 -27.65
N ASP A 31 25.92 45.48 -27.14
CA ASP A 31 24.57 46.00 -27.23
C ASP A 31 24.03 45.96 -28.69
N VAL A 32 22.76 45.59 -28.87
CA VAL A 32 21.81 46.25 -29.74
C VAL A 32 20.39 46.07 -29.17
N ALA A 33 19.81 47.18 -28.74
CA ALA A 33 18.43 47.33 -28.38
C ALA A 33 17.65 48.03 -29.52
N PRO A 34 16.36 48.46 -29.32
CA PRO A 34 15.20 47.76 -29.90
C PRO A 34 14.32 48.71 -30.77
N ALA A 35 13.14 48.20 -31.11
CA ALA A 35 11.92 48.87 -31.52
C ALA A 35 11.62 49.01 -33.05
N PRO A 36 10.36 49.28 -33.48
CA PRO A 36 9.13 49.55 -32.72
C PRO A 36 7.86 48.80 -33.19
N ALA A 37 6.83 49.00 -32.40
CA ALA A 37 5.45 48.64 -32.57
C ALA A 37 4.77 49.24 -33.81
N THR A 38 3.84 48.50 -34.39
CA THR A 38 2.63 49.05 -35.03
C THR A 38 1.43 48.14 -34.77
N SER A 39 0.50 48.62 -34.00
CA SER A 39 -0.91 48.30 -34.19
C SER A 39 -1.47 49.20 -35.27
N PRO A 40 -2.53 48.83 -36.00
CA PRO A 40 -3.87 48.99 -35.53
C PRO A 40 -4.98 48.09 -36.14
N VAL A 41 -6.16 48.28 -35.53
CA VAL A 41 -7.53 48.27 -36.06
C VAL A 41 -8.33 46.97 -36.01
N SER A 42 -9.16 46.96 -35.02
CA SER A 42 -10.58 46.64 -34.87
C SER A 42 -11.39 46.29 -36.11
N THR A 43 -12.02 45.08 -36.05
CA THR A 43 -13.44 44.90 -36.47
C THR A 43 -14.01 43.70 -35.71
N GLY A 44 -14.86 43.90 -34.74
CA GLY A 44 -15.79 42.90 -34.25
C GLY A 44 -17.01 42.86 -35.21
N PRO A 45 -17.81 41.87 -35.21
CA PRO A 45 -18.89 41.42 -34.39
C PRO A 45 -19.48 40.05 -34.72
N PRO A 46 -20.69 39.68 -34.34
CA PRO A 46 -21.65 40.18 -33.37
C PRO A 46 -21.98 39.20 -32.25
N GLU A 47 -22.48 39.74 -31.17
CA GLU A 47 -23.02 39.06 -30.01
C GLU A 47 -24.11 38.05 -30.33
N ARG A 48 -24.00 36.81 -29.73
CA ARG A 48 -25.15 35.95 -29.51
C ARG A 48 -25.50 35.98 -28.01
N PRO A 49 -26.78 35.96 -27.66
CA PRO A 49 -27.23 36.08 -26.27
C PRO A 49 -26.91 34.84 -25.45
N PRO A 50 -26.76 34.97 -24.11
CA PRO A 50 -26.41 33.86 -23.23
C PRO A 50 -27.59 32.90 -23.08
N VAL A 51 -27.40 31.66 -23.40
CA VAL A 51 -28.28 30.55 -23.03
C VAL A 51 -27.92 30.12 -21.62
N HIS A 52 -28.76 30.46 -20.66
CA HIS A 52 -28.70 29.88 -19.32
C HIS A 52 -29.08 28.39 -19.39
N PRO A 53 -28.27 27.46 -18.90
CA PRO A 53 -28.75 26.14 -18.59
C PRO A 53 -29.58 26.20 -17.32
N GLN A 54 -30.84 25.87 -17.42
CA GLN A 54 -31.72 25.64 -16.29
C GLN A 54 -31.23 24.45 -15.51
N HIS A 55 -30.96 24.64 -14.22
CA HIS A 55 -30.77 23.56 -13.26
C HIS A 55 -32.07 22.75 -13.16
N PRO A 56 -32.03 21.41 -13.28
CA PRO A 56 -33.14 20.61 -12.82
C PRO A 56 -33.12 20.56 -11.28
N SER A 57 -34.28 20.96 -10.75
CA SER A 57 -34.65 20.94 -9.35
C SER A 57 -34.28 19.61 -8.63
N SER A 58 -33.81 19.77 -7.41
CA SER A 58 -33.64 18.78 -6.36
C SER A 58 -34.77 17.75 -6.30
N GLY A 59 -34.59 16.61 -6.92
CA GLY A 59 -35.38 15.43 -6.68
C GLY A 59 -34.76 14.63 -5.54
N THR A 60 -35.41 14.65 -4.39
CA THR A 60 -35.10 13.80 -3.24
C THR A 60 -35.18 12.33 -3.64
N TRP A 61 -34.02 11.70 -3.79
CA TRP A 61 -33.94 10.25 -3.91
C TRP A 61 -34.21 9.63 -2.53
N ARG A 62 -35.45 9.21 -2.29
CA ARG A 62 -35.74 8.27 -1.22
C ARG A 62 -35.09 6.92 -1.60
N ALA A 63 -33.98 6.58 -0.96
CA ALA A 63 -33.41 5.26 -1.02
C ALA A 63 -34.38 4.27 -0.37
N VAL A 64 -34.93 3.37 -1.18
CA VAL A 64 -35.63 2.18 -0.70
C VAL A 64 -34.55 1.28 -0.10
N ARG A 65 -34.51 1.17 1.22
CA ARG A 65 -33.63 0.22 1.92
C ARG A 65 -34.12 -1.19 1.64
N THR A 66 -33.36 -1.96 0.90
CA THR A 66 -33.45 -3.41 0.88
C THR A 66 -32.76 -3.94 2.13
N ALA A 67 -33.40 -4.82 2.88
CA ALA A 67 -32.84 -5.48 4.04
C ALA A 67 -31.51 -6.17 3.65
N GLY A 68 -30.40 -5.80 4.31
CA GLY A 68 -29.06 -6.34 4.05
C GLY A 68 -28.08 -5.40 3.34
N ALA A 69 -28.37 -4.10 3.20
CA ALA A 69 -27.39 -3.14 2.71
C ALA A 69 -26.25 -2.93 3.73
N PRO A 70 -24.98 -2.91 3.29
CA PRO A 70 -23.84 -2.67 4.17
C PRO A 70 -23.93 -1.29 4.84
N LEU A 71 -23.50 -1.21 6.12
CA LEU A 71 -23.47 0.02 6.88
C LEU A 71 -22.34 0.94 6.40
N SER A 72 -22.58 2.24 6.32
CA SER A 72 -21.52 3.23 6.13
C SER A 72 -20.68 3.37 7.41
N VAL A 73 -19.46 3.87 7.30
CA VAL A 73 -18.58 4.13 8.46
C VAL A 73 -19.28 4.98 9.51
N ARG A 74 -20.07 5.99 9.11
CA ARG A 74 -20.87 6.84 9.98
C ARG A 74 -21.99 6.08 10.70
N GLU A 75 -22.63 5.12 10.04
CA GLU A 75 -23.67 4.27 10.66
C GLU A 75 -23.06 3.32 11.70
N VAL A 76 -21.83 2.86 11.47
CA VAL A 76 -21.06 2.08 12.46
C VAL A 76 -20.75 2.92 13.70
N GLU A 77 -20.32 4.18 13.54
CA GLU A 77 -20.06 5.08 14.67
C GLU A 77 -21.34 5.48 15.39
N ALA A 78 -22.41 5.74 14.67
CA ALA A 78 -23.72 6.04 15.26
C ALA A 78 -24.26 4.86 16.08
N ALA A 79 -24.09 3.63 15.60
CA ALA A 79 -24.44 2.43 16.35
C ALA A 79 -23.61 2.29 17.63
N ALA A 80 -22.29 2.58 17.56
CA ALA A 80 -21.39 2.56 18.72
C ALA A 80 -21.71 3.64 19.77
N SER A 81 -22.37 4.73 19.38
CA SER A 81 -22.71 5.87 20.25
C SER A 81 -24.13 5.81 20.81
N ALA A 82 -25.00 4.95 20.27
CA ALA A 82 -26.38 4.81 20.74
C ALA A 82 -26.43 3.91 21.99
N ALA A 83 -26.84 4.47 23.10
CA ALA A 83 -27.20 3.67 24.28
C ALA A 83 -28.36 2.72 23.95
N PRO A 84 -28.40 1.50 24.49
CA PRO A 84 -29.43 0.52 24.18
C PRO A 84 -30.82 1.04 24.60
N ALA A 85 -31.64 1.35 23.61
CA ALA A 85 -33.06 1.58 23.82
C ALA A 85 -33.71 0.23 24.12
N ALA A 86 -34.51 0.19 25.18
CA ALA A 86 -35.21 -0.98 25.67
C ALA A 86 -35.96 -1.71 24.53
N HIS A 87 -35.64 -2.96 24.31
CA HIS A 87 -36.35 -3.84 23.41
C HIS A 87 -37.76 -4.12 23.96
N THR A 88 -38.77 -3.49 23.40
CA THR A 88 -40.14 -3.98 23.45
C THR A 88 -40.29 -5.08 22.37
N SER A 89 -40.59 -6.27 22.86
CA SER A 89 -40.81 -7.48 22.08
C SER A 89 -41.93 -7.31 21.07
N ALA A 90 -41.58 -7.30 19.76
CA ALA A 90 -42.49 -7.61 18.69
C ALA A 90 -42.08 -8.99 18.13
N GLN A 91 -42.81 -10.02 18.51
CA GLN A 91 -42.67 -11.36 17.94
C GLN A 91 -43.11 -11.30 16.48
N SER A 92 -42.17 -11.19 15.54
CA SER A 92 -42.37 -11.55 14.14
C SER A 92 -41.82 -12.96 13.98
N ALA A 93 -42.74 -13.92 13.73
CA ALA A 93 -42.38 -15.29 13.46
C ALA A 93 -41.70 -15.40 12.07
N THR A 94 -40.41 -15.23 12.02
CA THR A 94 -39.57 -15.70 10.91
C THR A 94 -39.29 -17.20 11.16
N ARG A 95 -39.70 -18.05 10.24
CA ARG A 95 -39.29 -19.46 10.21
C ARG A 95 -37.77 -19.51 10.10
N SER A 96 -37.08 -19.68 11.22
CA SER A 96 -35.69 -20.15 11.26
C SER A 96 -35.71 -21.60 10.78
N SER A 97 -35.22 -21.87 9.59
CA SER A 97 -34.85 -23.23 9.19
C SER A 97 -33.65 -23.63 10.05
N VAL A 98 -33.87 -24.40 11.10
CA VAL A 98 -32.79 -24.99 11.90
C VAL A 98 -32.15 -26.07 11.04
N HIS A 99 -31.01 -25.75 10.42
CA HIS A 99 -30.21 -26.74 9.71
C HIS A 99 -29.65 -27.77 10.67
N SER A 100 -29.63 -29.03 10.24
CA SER A 100 -29.00 -30.08 11.03
C SER A 100 -27.45 -29.83 11.13
N PRO A 101 -26.81 -30.26 12.22
CA PRO A 101 -25.33 -30.11 12.35
C PRO A 101 -24.55 -30.73 11.17
N SER A 102 -25.08 -31.75 10.53
CA SER A 102 -24.48 -32.39 9.34
C SER A 102 -24.57 -31.51 8.07
N GLU A 103 -25.69 -30.79 7.88
CA GLU A 103 -25.86 -29.87 6.75
C GLU A 103 -24.97 -28.62 6.89
N THR A 104 -24.85 -28.10 8.09
CA THR A 104 -23.95 -26.97 8.36
C THR A 104 -22.48 -27.35 8.13
N ALA A 105 -22.03 -28.52 8.58
CA ALA A 105 -20.68 -29.02 8.32
C ALA A 105 -20.42 -29.23 6.82
N ALA A 106 -21.40 -29.70 6.07
CA ALA A 106 -21.30 -29.88 4.63
C ALA A 106 -21.16 -28.53 3.89
N ALA A 107 -21.94 -27.52 4.30
CA ALA A 107 -21.85 -26.17 3.74
C ALA A 107 -20.46 -25.54 3.94
N GLY A 108 -19.87 -25.69 5.12
CA GLY A 108 -18.53 -25.20 5.42
C GLY A 108 -17.42 -25.86 4.59
N VAL A 109 -17.54 -27.17 4.29
CA VAL A 109 -16.61 -27.86 3.38
C VAL A 109 -16.72 -27.28 1.98
N VAL A 110 -17.96 -27.15 1.44
CA VAL A 110 -18.17 -26.58 0.11
C VAL A 110 -17.63 -25.16 -0.02
N LEU A 111 -17.79 -24.31 0.99
CA LEU A 111 -17.26 -22.95 0.96
C LEU A 111 -15.73 -22.91 0.96
N ARG A 112 -15.07 -23.80 1.71
CA ARG A 112 -13.61 -23.92 1.69
C ARG A 112 -13.10 -24.40 0.33
N ASP A 113 -13.77 -25.38 -0.27
CA ASP A 113 -13.44 -25.85 -1.62
C ASP A 113 -13.59 -24.71 -2.66
N LEU A 114 -14.64 -23.88 -2.56
CA LEU A 114 -14.84 -22.71 -3.43
C LEU A 114 -13.79 -21.62 -3.20
N ALA A 115 -13.32 -21.42 -1.97
CA ALA A 115 -12.21 -20.49 -1.67
C ALA A 115 -10.88 -21.00 -2.26
N ASP A 116 -10.62 -22.31 -2.19
CA ASP A 116 -9.44 -22.92 -2.77
C ASP A 116 -9.50 -22.88 -4.31
N GLU A 117 -10.67 -23.09 -4.91
CA GLU A 117 -10.88 -22.89 -6.36
C GLU A 117 -10.61 -21.43 -6.76
N TYR A 118 -11.04 -20.45 -5.96
CA TYR A 118 -10.73 -19.04 -6.22
C TYR A 118 -9.24 -18.75 -6.12
N ALA A 119 -8.55 -19.33 -5.14
CA ALA A 119 -7.10 -19.21 -5.03
C ALA A 119 -6.41 -19.78 -6.29
N LEU A 120 -6.80 -20.96 -6.75
CA LEU A 120 -6.25 -21.58 -7.96
C LEU A 120 -6.53 -20.74 -9.21
N LEU A 121 -7.72 -20.16 -9.34
CA LEU A 121 -8.07 -19.25 -10.43
C LEU A 121 -7.12 -18.05 -10.45
N LEU A 122 -6.87 -17.41 -9.31
CA LEU A 122 -5.95 -16.27 -9.22
C LEU A 122 -4.51 -16.68 -9.54
N CYS A 123 -4.06 -17.85 -9.05
CA CYS A 123 -2.72 -18.38 -9.35
C CYS A 123 -2.53 -18.75 -10.83
N ALA A 124 -3.59 -19.11 -11.53
CA ALA A 124 -3.54 -19.39 -12.97
C ALA A 124 -3.28 -18.14 -13.81
N HIS A 125 -3.66 -16.95 -13.32
CA HIS A 125 -3.50 -15.67 -14.01
C HIS A 125 -2.33 -14.82 -13.49
N ASP A 126 -1.83 -15.09 -12.28
CA ASP A 126 -0.76 -14.30 -11.64
C ASP A 126 0.30 -15.19 -10.96
N PRO A 127 1.54 -15.20 -11.47
CA PRO A 127 2.62 -15.98 -10.87
C PRO A 127 3.01 -15.50 -9.47
N GLU A 128 2.74 -14.26 -9.09
CA GLU A 128 2.97 -13.77 -7.73
C GLU A 128 1.97 -14.40 -6.74
N ALA A 129 0.70 -14.54 -7.15
CA ALA A 129 -0.30 -15.25 -6.36
C ALA A 129 0.10 -16.72 -6.13
N ALA A 130 0.61 -17.39 -7.16
CA ALA A 130 1.14 -18.75 -7.04
C ALA A 130 2.35 -18.83 -6.09
N ALA A 131 3.28 -17.90 -6.21
CA ALA A 131 4.48 -17.84 -5.34
C ALA A 131 4.12 -17.57 -3.86
N ARG A 132 3.11 -16.71 -3.60
CA ARG A 132 2.66 -16.40 -2.24
C ARG A 132 1.92 -17.56 -1.58
N THR A 133 1.08 -18.25 -2.33
CA THR A 133 0.26 -19.34 -1.79
C THR A 133 0.97 -20.69 -1.76
N GLY A 134 1.98 -20.88 -2.61
CA GLY A 134 2.59 -22.19 -2.88
C GLY A 134 1.69 -23.15 -3.68
N LEU A 135 0.57 -22.63 -4.23
CA LEU A 135 -0.33 -23.38 -5.07
C LEU A 135 0.15 -23.42 -6.53
N PRO A 136 -0.27 -24.44 -7.31
CA PRO A 136 0.07 -24.51 -8.72
C PRO A 136 -0.39 -23.24 -9.46
N GLY A 137 0.49 -22.68 -10.30
CA GLY A 137 0.20 -21.57 -11.18
C GLY A 137 0.54 -21.92 -12.64
N GLY A 138 -0.11 -21.25 -13.60
CA GLY A 138 0.11 -21.50 -15.04
C GLY A 138 0.78 -20.33 -15.78
N ALA A 139 0.61 -19.13 -15.26
CA ALA A 139 1.11 -17.92 -15.92
C ALA A 139 2.62 -17.74 -15.70
N ILE A 140 3.32 -17.40 -16.75
CA ILE A 140 4.74 -16.98 -16.71
C ILE A 140 4.84 -15.49 -16.31
N LEU A 141 3.93 -14.68 -16.84
CA LEU A 141 3.70 -13.28 -16.50
C LEU A 141 2.20 -13.06 -16.25
N PRO A 142 1.79 -12.04 -15.47
CA PRO A 142 0.38 -11.72 -15.30
C PRO A 142 -0.29 -11.41 -16.64
N ASP A 143 -1.47 -12.00 -16.87
CA ASP A 143 -2.22 -11.79 -18.12
C ASP A 143 -3.27 -10.69 -17.95
N TYR A 144 -2.95 -9.52 -18.48
CA TYR A 144 -3.85 -8.37 -18.58
C TYR A 144 -4.38 -8.15 -19.99
N SER A 145 -4.34 -9.16 -20.86
CA SER A 145 -4.96 -9.07 -22.20
C SER A 145 -6.48 -8.99 -22.09
N PRO A 146 -7.17 -8.43 -23.10
CA PRO A 146 -8.65 -8.45 -23.13
C PRO A 146 -9.22 -9.86 -23.02
N ALA A 147 -8.56 -10.86 -23.61
CA ALA A 147 -9.00 -12.26 -23.54
C ALA A 147 -8.86 -12.82 -22.11
N GLY A 148 -7.70 -12.62 -21.46
CA GLY A 148 -7.46 -13.07 -20.09
C GLY A 148 -8.41 -12.40 -19.09
N LEU A 149 -8.68 -11.10 -19.25
CA LEU A 149 -9.64 -10.39 -18.40
C LEU A 149 -11.09 -10.90 -18.59
N VAL A 150 -11.49 -11.25 -19.82
CA VAL A 150 -12.82 -11.83 -20.09
C VAL A 150 -12.94 -13.24 -19.50
N GLU A 151 -11.91 -14.06 -19.63
CA GLU A 151 -11.85 -15.40 -19.05
C GLU A 151 -11.98 -15.34 -17.52
N ARG A 152 -11.16 -14.53 -16.87
CA ARG A 152 -11.20 -14.29 -15.42
C ARG A 152 -12.57 -13.78 -14.97
N LEU A 153 -13.13 -12.80 -15.66
CA LEU A 153 -14.46 -12.25 -15.37
C LEU A 153 -15.56 -13.33 -15.44
N SER A 154 -15.51 -14.21 -16.44
CA SER A 154 -16.47 -15.30 -16.61
C SER A 154 -16.35 -16.32 -15.47
N ALA A 155 -15.13 -16.71 -15.11
CA ALA A 155 -14.87 -17.65 -14.01
C ALA A 155 -15.31 -17.06 -12.67
N GLU A 156 -14.99 -15.80 -12.38
CA GLU A 156 -15.40 -15.12 -11.14
C GLU A 156 -16.92 -14.98 -11.02
N ARG A 157 -17.64 -14.71 -12.12
CA ARG A 157 -19.12 -14.68 -12.14
C ARG A 157 -19.72 -16.04 -11.84
N SER A 158 -19.18 -17.12 -12.42
CA SER A 158 -19.59 -18.48 -12.13
C SER A 158 -19.36 -18.84 -10.67
N LEU A 159 -18.17 -18.55 -10.16
CA LEU A 159 -17.81 -18.82 -8.78
C LEU A 159 -18.70 -18.03 -7.80
N ARG A 160 -18.94 -16.74 -8.05
CA ARG A 160 -19.85 -15.92 -7.25
C ARG A 160 -21.26 -16.53 -7.18
N HIS A 161 -21.78 -17.02 -8.32
CA HIS A 161 -23.09 -17.65 -8.34
C HIS A 161 -23.15 -18.93 -7.45
N ARG A 162 -22.12 -19.76 -7.52
CA ARG A 162 -21.99 -20.97 -6.70
C ARG A 162 -21.84 -20.63 -5.21
N VAL A 163 -21.01 -19.66 -4.85
CA VAL A 163 -20.87 -19.18 -3.44
C VAL A 163 -22.20 -18.64 -2.91
N ALA A 164 -22.95 -17.88 -3.73
CA ALA A 164 -24.24 -17.35 -3.33
C ALA A 164 -25.31 -18.43 -3.11
N ALA A 165 -25.18 -19.57 -3.78
CA ALA A 165 -26.11 -20.69 -3.65
C ALA A 165 -25.88 -21.58 -2.42
N VAL A 166 -24.74 -21.40 -1.69
CA VAL A 166 -24.48 -22.16 -0.47
C VAL A 166 -25.31 -21.55 0.66
N ASP A 167 -26.17 -22.38 1.24
CA ASP A 167 -26.98 -21.98 2.38
C ASP A 167 -26.25 -22.26 3.69
N CYS A 168 -25.76 -21.17 4.31
CA CYS A 168 -25.18 -21.19 5.64
C CYS A 168 -25.61 -19.92 6.39
N SER A 169 -25.98 -20.05 7.62
CA SER A 169 -26.65 -18.97 8.38
C SER A 169 -25.87 -18.48 9.59
N THR A 170 -24.80 -19.14 10.01
CA THR A 170 -24.11 -18.83 11.25
C THR A 170 -22.61 -19.09 11.21
N GLY A 171 -21.88 -18.40 12.09
CA GLY A 171 -20.49 -18.66 12.43
C GLY A 171 -19.47 -18.29 11.35
N SER A 172 -18.34 -18.98 11.38
CA SER A 172 -17.19 -18.75 10.51
C SER A 172 -17.49 -19.00 9.02
N ASP A 173 -18.43 -19.90 8.73
CA ASP A 173 -18.77 -20.25 7.35
C ASP A 173 -19.59 -19.14 6.67
N GLU A 174 -20.53 -18.50 7.38
CA GLU A 174 -21.24 -17.33 6.87
C GLU A 174 -20.27 -16.13 6.70
N LEU A 175 -19.30 -15.98 7.59
CA LEU A 175 -18.26 -14.97 7.45
C LEU A 175 -17.44 -15.22 6.17
N LEU A 176 -16.96 -16.44 5.93
CA LEU A 176 -16.24 -16.83 4.72
C LEU A 176 -17.09 -16.59 3.46
N ARG A 177 -18.38 -16.99 3.48
CA ARG A 177 -19.31 -16.78 2.36
C ARG A 177 -19.45 -15.28 2.03
N ARG A 178 -19.69 -14.44 3.04
CA ARG A 178 -19.83 -12.99 2.87
C ARG A 178 -18.53 -12.36 2.35
N HIS A 179 -17.39 -12.81 2.85
CA HIS A 179 -16.07 -12.31 2.41
C HIS A 179 -15.80 -12.68 0.95
N LEU A 180 -16.04 -13.95 0.55
CA LEU A 180 -15.91 -14.39 -0.84
C LEU A 180 -16.82 -13.58 -1.77
N LEU A 181 -18.10 -13.41 -1.41
CA LEU A 181 -19.06 -12.66 -2.22
C LEU A 181 -18.61 -11.19 -2.37
N GLU A 182 -18.18 -10.55 -1.30
CA GLU A 182 -17.75 -9.17 -1.32
C GLU A 182 -16.52 -8.98 -2.23
N ARG A 183 -15.51 -9.85 -2.13
CA ARG A 183 -14.30 -9.77 -2.97
C ARG A 183 -14.58 -10.11 -4.43
N LEU A 184 -15.36 -11.15 -4.70
CA LEU A 184 -15.78 -11.51 -6.06
C LEU A 184 -16.60 -10.38 -6.71
N GLU A 185 -17.59 -9.82 -6.00
CA GLU A 185 -18.38 -8.70 -6.52
C GLU A 185 -17.52 -7.47 -6.81
N THR A 186 -16.57 -7.16 -5.93
CA THR A 186 -15.63 -6.05 -6.13
C THR A 186 -14.75 -6.28 -7.35
N SER A 187 -14.17 -7.48 -7.52
CA SER A 187 -13.35 -7.82 -8.68
C SER A 187 -14.16 -7.77 -9.98
N ILE A 188 -15.33 -8.39 -10.00
CA ILE A 188 -16.24 -8.38 -11.16
C ILE A 188 -16.59 -6.94 -11.58
N GLN A 189 -16.92 -6.07 -10.63
CA GLN A 189 -17.23 -4.66 -10.91
C GLN A 189 -16.03 -3.92 -11.46
N PHE A 190 -14.84 -4.15 -10.88
CA PHE A 190 -13.60 -3.50 -11.26
C PHE A 190 -13.17 -3.88 -12.69
N ILE A 191 -13.21 -5.17 -13.03
CA ILE A 191 -12.93 -5.66 -14.40
C ILE A 191 -13.99 -5.13 -15.37
N SER A 192 -15.28 -5.22 -15.02
CA SER A 192 -16.38 -4.78 -15.90
C SER A 192 -16.38 -3.29 -16.19
N ALA A 193 -15.87 -2.46 -15.26
CA ALA A 193 -15.69 -1.02 -15.43
C ALA A 193 -14.42 -0.66 -16.23
N GLY A 194 -13.61 -1.63 -16.62
CA GLY A 194 -12.34 -1.41 -17.30
C GLY A 194 -11.20 -0.92 -16.39
N GLU A 195 -11.40 -0.89 -15.07
CA GLU A 195 -10.37 -0.40 -14.13
C GLU A 195 -9.18 -1.36 -14.03
N GLU A 196 -9.41 -2.68 -14.12
CA GLU A 196 -8.32 -3.67 -14.04
C GLU A 196 -7.35 -3.56 -15.21
N GLY A 197 -7.87 -3.41 -16.44
CA GLY A 197 -7.04 -3.27 -17.65
C GLY A 197 -6.65 -1.82 -17.98
N GLY A 198 -7.35 -0.82 -17.43
CA GLY A 198 -7.16 0.61 -17.71
C GLY A 198 -6.29 1.36 -16.71
N ASN A 199 -5.89 0.69 -15.62
CA ASN A 199 -5.10 1.31 -14.58
C ASN A 199 -3.64 1.52 -15.01
N LEU A 200 -3.19 2.77 -14.94
CA LEU A 200 -1.78 3.14 -14.98
C LEU A 200 -1.48 4.02 -13.77
N GLY A 201 -0.51 3.62 -13.00
CA GLY A 201 -0.07 4.34 -11.82
C GLY A 201 1.41 4.15 -11.56
N PHE A 202 1.99 5.07 -10.81
CA PHE A 202 3.43 5.10 -10.53
C PHE A 202 3.94 3.83 -9.84
N LEU A 203 3.16 3.24 -8.93
CA LEU A 203 3.64 2.18 -8.03
C LEU A 203 2.90 0.86 -8.16
N SER A 204 1.60 0.90 -8.41
CA SER A 204 0.74 -0.29 -8.42
C SER A 204 -0.22 -0.26 -9.60
N SER A 205 0.20 -0.85 -10.71
CA SER A 205 -0.62 -1.04 -11.90
C SER A 205 -0.17 -2.30 -12.65
N PRO A 206 -0.92 -2.79 -13.65
CA PRO A 206 -0.55 -3.95 -14.43
C PRO A 206 0.89 -3.94 -14.96
N PHE A 207 1.38 -2.78 -15.41
CA PHE A 207 2.76 -2.66 -15.90
C PHE A 207 3.79 -3.00 -14.82
N GLN A 208 3.63 -2.48 -13.58
CA GLN A 208 4.58 -2.78 -12.50
C GLN A 208 4.48 -4.24 -12.05
N GLN A 209 3.29 -4.84 -12.09
CA GLN A 209 3.12 -6.26 -11.75
C GLN A 209 3.85 -7.16 -12.75
N ILE A 210 3.78 -6.85 -14.07
CA ILE A 210 4.56 -7.51 -15.10
C ILE A 210 6.06 -7.27 -14.88
N ALA A 211 6.47 -6.01 -14.67
CA ALA A 211 7.88 -5.63 -14.55
C ALA A 211 8.56 -6.26 -13.32
N ARG A 212 7.84 -6.42 -12.20
CA ARG A 212 8.36 -7.10 -11.00
C ARG A 212 8.76 -8.55 -11.25
N GLN A 213 8.09 -9.24 -12.16
CA GLN A 213 8.46 -10.62 -12.53
C GLN A 213 9.81 -10.73 -13.25
N LEU A 214 10.37 -9.59 -13.69
CA LEU A 214 11.67 -9.52 -14.35
C LEU A 214 12.81 -9.16 -13.40
N HIS A 215 12.62 -9.34 -12.09
CA HIS A 215 13.71 -9.20 -11.14
C HIS A 215 14.79 -10.24 -11.44
N ARG A 216 16.05 -9.79 -11.33
CA ARG A 216 17.20 -10.66 -11.55
C ARG A 216 17.14 -11.88 -10.60
N PRO A 217 17.36 -13.08 -11.08
CA PRO A 217 17.53 -14.25 -10.23
C PRO A 217 18.70 -14.08 -9.23
N PRO A 218 18.70 -14.84 -8.13
CA PRO A 218 19.76 -14.76 -7.13
C PRO A 218 21.13 -15.13 -7.74
N GLU A 219 22.19 -14.70 -7.07
CA GLU A 219 23.55 -15.09 -7.41
C GLU A 219 23.77 -16.59 -7.21
N ALA A 220 24.83 -17.11 -7.83
CA ALA A 220 25.21 -18.51 -7.69
C ALA A 220 25.42 -18.87 -6.20
N PRO A 221 25.07 -20.10 -5.78
CA PRO A 221 25.30 -20.54 -4.42
C PRO A 221 26.79 -20.52 -4.08
N ASP A 222 27.09 -20.21 -2.81
CA ASP A 222 28.46 -20.25 -2.30
C ASP A 222 28.97 -21.71 -2.27
N ARG A 223 30.09 -21.95 -2.95
CA ARG A 223 30.73 -23.25 -3.03
C ARG A 223 31.60 -23.57 -1.82
N ALA A 224 31.89 -22.59 -0.97
CA ALA A 224 32.78 -22.74 0.16
C ALA A 224 32.06 -23.41 1.35
N GLY A 225 32.38 -24.68 1.61
CA GLY A 225 31.93 -25.41 2.80
C GLY A 225 30.60 -26.14 2.70
N SER A 226 29.97 -26.18 1.51
CA SER A 226 28.77 -26.98 1.25
C SER A 226 29.10 -28.45 0.93
N GLU A 227 28.24 -29.38 1.33
CA GLU A 227 28.33 -30.76 0.86
C GLU A 227 28.06 -30.86 -0.63
N GLU A 228 28.72 -31.78 -1.36
CA GLU A 228 28.63 -31.85 -2.83
C GLU A 228 27.20 -32.08 -3.34
N ALA A 229 26.39 -32.84 -2.61
CA ALA A 229 24.99 -33.10 -2.96
C ALA A 229 24.12 -31.88 -2.78
N ASP A 230 24.29 -31.12 -1.69
CA ASP A 230 23.53 -29.89 -1.41
C ASP A 230 23.89 -28.79 -2.41
N LEU A 231 25.18 -28.71 -2.80
CA LEU A 231 25.67 -27.79 -3.78
C LEU A 231 25.09 -28.08 -5.17
N ALA A 232 25.08 -29.36 -5.59
CA ALA A 232 24.51 -29.76 -6.87
C ALA A 232 22.99 -29.42 -6.97
N GLU A 233 22.23 -29.62 -5.90
CA GLU A 233 20.82 -29.26 -5.83
C GLU A 233 20.63 -27.72 -5.89
N ALA A 234 21.47 -26.96 -5.18
CA ALA A 234 21.43 -25.50 -5.18
C ALA A 234 21.80 -24.91 -6.56
N GLU A 235 22.81 -25.49 -7.24
CA GLU A 235 23.19 -25.09 -8.60
C GLU A 235 22.07 -25.40 -9.60
N ALA A 236 21.42 -26.55 -9.53
CA ALA A 236 20.28 -26.89 -10.37
C ALA A 236 19.11 -25.92 -10.17
N LYS A 237 18.76 -25.59 -8.93
CA LYS A 237 17.72 -24.59 -8.61
C LYS A 237 18.08 -23.21 -9.13
N TRP A 238 19.35 -22.84 -9.09
CA TRP A 238 19.84 -21.58 -9.61
C TRP A 238 19.76 -21.52 -11.14
N GLU A 239 20.13 -22.59 -11.85
CA GLU A 239 19.99 -22.69 -13.30
C GLU A 239 18.52 -22.65 -13.72
N ASP A 240 17.63 -23.36 -13.00
CA ASP A 240 16.18 -23.31 -13.22
C ASP A 240 15.62 -21.89 -13.05
N ALA A 241 16.08 -21.14 -12.05
CA ALA A 241 15.68 -19.75 -11.84
C ALA A 241 16.08 -18.85 -13.02
N TRP A 242 17.27 -19.06 -13.63
CA TRP A 242 17.70 -18.35 -14.82
C TRP A 242 16.93 -18.78 -16.08
N ASN A 243 16.58 -20.04 -16.21
CA ASN A 243 15.71 -20.54 -17.27
C ASN A 243 14.30 -19.92 -17.18
N LEU A 244 13.75 -19.83 -15.96
CA LEU A 244 12.48 -19.14 -15.74
C LEU A 244 12.59 -17.64 -16.09
N HIS A 245 13.68 -16.97 -15.72
CA HIS A 245 13.94 -15.59 -16.08
C HIS A 245 13.98 -15.38 -17.61
N ARG A 246 14.68 -16.27 -18.34
CA ARG A 246 14.67 -16.29 -19.81
C ARG A 246 13.25 -16.40 -20.37
N THR A 247 12.48 -17.35 -19.87
CA THR A 247 11.08 -17.55 -20.30
C THR A 247 10.22 -16.32 -20.04
N ARG A 248 10.43 -15.61 -18.93
CA ARG A 248 9.75 -14.35 -18.62
C ARG A 248 10.14 -13.23 -19.60
N LEU A 249 11.41 -13.12 -19.96
CA LEU A 249 11.86 -12.17 -20.97
C LEU A 249 11.24 -12.46 -22.35
N GLU A 250 11.16 -13.74 -22.75
CA GLU A 250 10.52 -14.18 -23.99
C GLU A 250 9.01 -13.92 -24.02
N ALA A 251 8.33 -13.99 -22.86
CA ALA A 251 6.90 -13.72 -22.73
C ALA A 251 6.55 -12.23 -22.68
N LEU A 252 7.51 -11.34 -22.36
CA LEU A 252 7.25 -9.92 -22.15
C LEU A 252 6.58 -9.21 -23.36
N PRO A 253 6.94 -9.46 -24.63
CA PRO A 253 6.26 -8.84 -25.76
C PRO A 253 4.75 -9.07 -25.76
N ALA A 254 4.32 -10.31 -25.64
CA ALA A 254 2.90 -10.68 -25.64
C ALA A 254 2.16 -10.07 -24.43
N ALA A 255 2.77 -10.07 -23.24
CA ALA A 255 2.19 -9.47 -22.04
C ALA A 255 1.98 -7.96 -22.19
N LEU A 256 2.95 -7.23 -22.78
CA LEU A 256 2.84 -5.79 -23.02
C LEU A 256 1.88 -5.44 -24.16
N GLU A 257 1.81 -6.25 -25.22
CA GLU A 257 0.81 -6.11 -26.29
C GLU A 257 -0.61 -6.32 -25.74
N GLY A 258 -0.81 -7.36 -24.93
CA GLY A 258 -2.08 -7.62 -24.25
C GLY A 258 -2.50 -6.47 -23.35
N LEU A 259 -1.58 -5.95 -22.53
CA LEU A 259 -1.84 -4.78 -21.70
C LEU A 259 -2.16 -3.53 -22.54
N ALA A 260 -1.44 -3.27 -23.62
CA ALA A 260 -1.70 -2.14 -24.52
C ALA A 260 -3.11 -2.22 -25.12
N ALA A 261 -3.55 -3.41 -25.51
CA ALA A 261 -4.91 -3.63 -26.03
C ALA A 261 -5.98 -3.37 -24.94
N SER A 262 -5.76 -3.81 -23.72
CA SER A 262 -6.68 -3.55 -22.60
C SER A 262 -6.74 -2.07 -22.22
N LEU A 263 -5.61 -1.37 -22.21
CA LEU A 263 -5.56 0.09 -22.00
C LEU A 263 -6.37 0.84 -23.06
N ALA A 264 -6.27 0.43 -24.33
CA ALA A 264 -7.04 1.01 -25.42
C ALA A 264 -8.55 0.76 -25.27
N ALA A 265 -8.95 -0.46 -24.96
CA ALA A 265 -10.35 -0.83 -24.73
C ALA A 265 -10.95 -0.12 -23.51
N SER A 266 -10.19 -0.04 -22.41
CA SER A 266 -10.60 0.67 -21.20
C SER A 266 -10.75 2.18 -21.44
N ALA A 267 -9.85 2.77 -22.24
CA ALA A 267 -9.94 4.17 -22.62
C ALA A 267 -11.18 4.49 -23.47
N GLU A 268 -11.62 3.56 -24.31
CA GLU A 268 -12.89 3.66 -25.06
C GLU A 268 -14.11 3.59 -24.13
N ALA A 269 -14.02 2.81 -23.06
CA ALA A 269 -15.05 2.70 -22.03
C ALA A 269 -15.01 3.86 -21.01
N GLY A 270 -14.06 4.81 -21.13
CA GLY A 270 -13.93 5.97 -20.23
C GLY A 270 -13.00 5.73 -19.02
N ALA A 271 -12.42 4.54 -18.87
CA ALA A 271 -11.46 4.22 -17.82
C ALA A 271 -10.02 4.49 -18.30
N ILE A 272 -9.68 5.76 -18.50
CA ILE A 272 -8.35 6.21 -18.89
C ILE A 272 -7.63 6.87 -17.72
N ALA A 273 -6.32 6.61 -17.58
CA ALA A 273 -5.49 7.24 -16.56
C ALA A 273 -5.17 8.71 -16.92
N PRO A 274 -4.92 9.59 -15.93
CA PRO A 274 -4.43 10.95 -16.15
C PRO A 274 -3.11 10.96 -16.94
N LEU A 275 -2.90 12.03 -17.72
CA LEU A 275 -1.68 12.18 -18.54
C LEU A 275 -0.39 12.03 -17.72
N SER A 276 -0.37 12.58 -16.52
CA SER A 276 0.79 12.46 -15.62
C SER A 276 1.16 11.01 -15.31
N GLN A 277 0.18 10.11 -15.17
CA GLN A 277 0.42 8.70 -14.91
C GLN A 277 0.82 7.94 -16.19
N VAL A 278 0.23 8.28 -17.32
CA VAL A 278 0.66 7.73 -18.63
C VAL A 278 2.13 8.07 -18.90
N ASP A 279 2.55 9.31 -18.65
CA ASP A 279 3.93 9.75 -18.84
C ASP A 279 4.91 9.07 -17.89
N VAL A 280 4.51 8.89 -16.62
CA VAL A 280 5.32 8.18 -15.61
C VAL A 280 5.56 6.74 -16.04
N VAL A 281 4.51 6.01 -16.41
CA VAL A 281 4.64 4.59 -16.83
C VAL A 281 5.41 4.47 -18.14
N ALA A 282 5.21 5.39 -19.09
CA ALA A 282 6.03 5.44 -20.31
C ALA A 282 7.53 5.70 -20.01
N GLY A 283 7.82 6.46 -18.94
CA GLY A 283 9.17 6.63 -18.41
C GLY A 283 9.71 5.33 -17.85
N GLN A 284 8.98 4.67 -16.97
CA GLN A 284 9.36 3.40 -16.36
C GLN A 284 9.58 2.28 -17.39
N ALA A 285 8.76 2.22 -18.45
CA ALA A 285 8.96 1.26 -19.53
C ALA A 285 10.28 1.51 -20.30
N ARG A 286 10.66 2.79 -20.53
CA ARG A 286 11.97 3.14 -21.09
C ARG A 286 13.11 2.79 -20.16
N ASP A 287 12.93 2.97 -18.85
CA ASP A 287 13.95 2.64 -17.86
C ASP A 287 14.11 1.11 -17.75
N LEU A 288 13.01 0.33 -17.83
CA LEU A 288 13.08 -1.12 -17.96
C LEU A 288 13.95 -1.54 -19.15
N ALA A 289 13.74 -0.92 -20.31
CA ALA A 289 14.55 -1.18 -21.51
C ALA A 289 16.02 -0.76 -21.37
N ARG A 290 16.33 0.23 -20.52
CA ARG A 290 17.71 0.70 -20.27
C ARG A 290 18.43 -0.10 -19.21
N ARG A 291 17.68 -0.71 -18.26
CA ARG A 291 18.29 -1.58 -17.25
C ARG A 291 19.07 -2.65 -17.99
N ARG A 292 20.39 -2.63 -17.77
CA ARG A 292 21.24 -3.68 -18.34
C ARG A 292 20.95 -4.94 -17.52
N THR A 293 20.42 -5.96 -18.16
CA THR A 293 20.45 -7.35 -17.67
C THR A 293 21.88 -7.89 -17.59
N LEU A 294 22.84 -7.03 -17.79
CA LEU A 294 24.26 -7.31 -17.95
C LEU A 294 24.94 -7.46 -16.61
N GLY A 295 25.16 -8.57 -16.26
CA GLY A 295 25.85 -9.20 -15.16
C GLY A 295 25.34 -10.61 -15.16
N LEU A 296 25.16 -11.20 -16.35
CA LEU A 296 24.95 -12.64 -16.44
C LEU A 296 26.15 -13.31 -15.77
N PRO A 297 25.92 -14.23 -14.82
CA PRO A 297 26.99 -14.95 -14.19
C PRO A 297 27.85 -15.69 -15.22
N GLU A 298 29.16 -15.66 -15.04
CA GLU A 298 30.09 -16.36 -15.93
C GLU A 298 29.93 -17.89 -15.88
N ASP A 299 29.39 -18.39 -14.76
CA ASP A 299 29.16 -19.81 -14.48
C ASP A 299 27.92 -20.39 -15.18
N LEU A 300 27.11 -19.58 -15.85
CA LEU A 300 25.95 -20.07 -16.60
C LEU A 300 26.40 -20.92 -17.80
N PRO A 301 25.64 -22.00 -18.15
CA PRO A 301 25.87 -22.73 -19.39
C PRO A 301 25.89 -21.78 -20.60
N ALA A 302 26.88 -21.93 -21.49
CA ALA A 302 27.07 -21.05 -22.64
C ALA A 302 25.82 -20.93 -23.52
N THR A 303 25.05 -22.01 -23.68
CA THR A 303 23.78 -22.01 -24.42
C THR A 303 22.72 -21.14 -23.76
N LEU A 304 22.57 -21.22 -22.42
CA LEU A 304 21.62 -20.42 -21.65
C LEU A 304 22.03 -18.95 -21.67
N HIS A 305 23.32 -18.66 -21.59
CA HIS A 305 23.86 -17.31 -21.70
C HIS A 305 23.46 -16.63 -23.02
N VAL A 306 23.63 -17.32 -24.17
CA VAL A 306 23.23 -16.80 -25.48
C VAL A 306 21.71 -16.59 -25.54
N GLN A 307 20.93 -17.57 -25.10
CA GLN A 307 19.46 -17.47 -25.09
C GLN A 307 18.95 -16.30 -24.23
N LEU A 308 19.56 -16.05 -23.06
CA LEU A 308 19.24 -14.92 -22.20
C LEU A 308 19.55 -13.58 -22.89
N GLN A 309 20.68 -13.47 -23.61
CA GLN A 309 21.01 -12.26 -24.36
C GLN A 309 20.00 -11.99 -25.49
N GLU A 310 19.62 -13.01 -26.23
CA GLU A 310 18.61 -12.91 -27.29
C GLU A 310 17.25 -12.49 -26.73
N ALA A 311 16.80 -13.14 -25.66
CA ALA A 311 15.55 -12.82 -24.98
C ALA A 311 15.54 -11.38 -24.41
N ASP A 312 16.66 -10.91 -23.86
CA ASP A 312 16.81 -9.54 -23.35
C ASP A 312 16.67 -8.49 -24.46
N ILE A 313 17.26 -8.73 -25.64
CA ILE A 313 17.12 -7.83 -26.80
C ILE A 313 15.65 -7.67 -27.20
N VAL A 314 14.92 -8.79 -27.26
CA VAL A 314 13.49 -8.81 -27.62
C VAL A 314 12.65 -8.11 -26.54
N ALA A 315 12.91 -8.41 -25.27
CA ALA A 315 12.22 -7.82 -24.11
C ALA A 315 12.41 -6.29 -24.07
N ARG A 316 13.63 -5.80 -24.28
CA ARG A 316 13.91 -4.35 -24.33
C ARG A 316 13.19 -3.66 -25.48
N ARG A 317 13.15 -4.30 -26.64
CA ARG A 317 12.42 -3.77 -27.78
C ARG A 317 10.94 -3.64 -27.44
N ALA A 318 10.33 -4.67 -26.89
CA ALA A 318 8.93 -4.65 -26.47
C ALA A 318 8.63 -3.53 -25.43
N ALA A 319 9.51 -3.33 -24.46
CA ALA A 319 9.37 -2.24 -23.48
C ALA A 319 9.44 -0.84 -24.13
N LEU A 320 10.31 -0.63 -25.13
CA LEU A 320 10.38 0.62 -25.90
C LEU A 320 9.14 0.82 -26.78
N ASP A 321 8.65 -0.23 -27.42
CA ASP A 321 7.45 -0.18 -28.26
C ASP A 321 6.21 0.11 -27.38
N PHE A 322 6.10 -0.47 -26.19
CA PHE A 322 5.07 -0.16 -25.22
C PHE A 322 5.14 1.32 -24.76
N ALA A 323 6.33 1.81 -24.40
CA ALA A 323 6.52 3.22 -24.06
C ALA A 323 6.13 4.16 -25.20
N SER A 324 6.43 3.78 -26.45
CA SER A 324 6.01 4.52 -27.63
C SER A 324 4.49 4.51 -27.80
N HIS A 325 3.85 3.34 -27.65
CA HIS A 325 2.39 3.19 -27.70
C HIS A 325 1.69 4.09 -26.68
N LEU A 326 2.15 4.11 -25.43
CA LEU A 326 1.58 4.98 -24.39
C LEU A 326 1.62 6.45 -24.81
N ARG A 327 2.73 6.91 -25.38
CA ARG A 327 2.92 8.31 -25.76
C ARG A 327 2.18 8.71 -27.04
N THR A 328 2.08 7.82 -28.02
CA THR A 328 1.50 8.15 -29.34
C THR A 328 0.01 7.85 -29.41
N THR A 329 -0.48 6.88 -28.64
CA THR A 329 -1.86 6.40 -28.70
C THR A 329 -2.69 6.82 -27.47
N LEU A 330 -2.12 6.69 -26.26
CA LEU A 330 -2.86 6.93 -25.05
C LEU A 330 -2.73 8.39 -24.54
N SER A 331 -1.52 8.97 -24.51
CA SER A 331 -1.31 10.34 -24.02
C SER A 331 -2.18 11.40 -24.71
N PRO A 332 -2.42 11.36 -26.06
CA PRO A 332 -3.30 12.34 -26.70
C PRO A 332 -4.77 12.30 -26.24
N ARG A 333 -5.19 11.19 -25.64
CA ARG A 333 -6.56 10.96 -25.14
C ARG A 333 -6.66 11.15 -23.62
N ALA A 334 -5.52 11.16 -22.93
CA ALA A 334 -5.47 11.20 -21.48
C ALA A 334 -5.89 12.57 -20.94
N PRO A 335 -6.72 12.62 -19.87
CA PRO A 335 -7.12 13.87 -19.25
C PRO A 335 -5.92 14.57 -18.61
N GLN A 336 -5.89 15.91 -18.73
CA GLN A 336 -4.87 16.75 -18.08
C GLN A 336 -5.12 16.87 -16.57
N ALA A 337 -6.40 16.82 -16.15
CA ALA A 337 -6.77 16.88 -14.75
C ALA A 337 -6.30 15.61 -14.04
N GLU A 338 -5.75 15.80 -12.85
CA GLU A 338 -5.37 14.68 -11.97
C GLU A 338 -6.62 13.97 -11.41
N GLY A 339 -6.41 12.72 -10.99
CA GLY A 339 -7.46 11.90 -10.36
C GLY A 339 -8.39 11.20 -11.35
N VAL A 340 -9.09 10.20 -10.84
CA VAL A 340 -9.94 9.30 -11.64
C VAL A 340 -11.40 9.77 -11.74
N GLY A 341 -11.82 10.70 -10.89
CA GLY A 341 -13.19 11.15 -10.78
C GLY A 341 -14.05 10.33 -9.82
N PRO A 342 -15.18 10.90 -9.30
CA PRO A 342 -15.89 10.34 -8.15
C PRO A 342 -16.49 8.95 -8.41
N GLN A 343 -16.97 8.66 -9.60
CA GLN A 343 -17.58 7.36 -9.92
C GLN A 343 -16.53 6.24 -9.92
N ARG A 344 -15.38 6.46 -10.56
CA ARG A 344 -14.26 5.52 -10.58
C ARG A 344 -13.64 5.42 -9.18
N HIS A 345 -13.48 6.54 -8.48
CA HIS A 345 -12.97 6.55 -7.11
C HIS A 345 -13.82 5.71 -6.15
N ALA A 346 -15.15 5.72 -6.29
CA ALA A 346 -16.03 4.87 -5.50
C ALA A 346 -15.75 3.37 -5.67
N LEU A 347 -15.39 2.92 -6.88
CA LEU A 347 -14.96 1.53 -7.12
C LEU A 347 -13.61 1.23 -6.44
N TRP A 348 -12.67 2.15 -6.52
CA TRP A 348 -11.37 2.04 -5.85
C TRP A 348 -11.52 2.00 -4.33
N MET A 349 -12.36 2.87 -3.75
CA MET A 349 -12.67 2.85 -2.32
C MET A 349 -13.26 1.51 -1.90
N ARG A 350 -14.20 0.96 -2.69
CA ARG A 350 -14.76 -0.37 -2.43
C ARG A 350 -13.70 -1.46 -2.47
N ARG A 351 -12.78 -1.43 -3.45
CA ARG A 351 -11.70 -2.40 -3.58
C ARG A 351 -10.75 -2.37 -2.38
N VAL A 352 -10.36 -1.17 -1.95
CA VAL A 352 -9.37 -0.97 -0.89
C VAL A 352 -9.95 -1.17 0.52
N LEU A 353 -11.20 -0.78 0.72
CA LEU A 353 -11.79 -0.72 2.06
C LEU A 353 -12.84 -1.82 2.32
N GLY A 354 -13.44 -2.40 1.28
CA GLY A 354 -14.58 -3.31 1.46
C GLY A 354 -15.80 -2.65 2.11
N THR A 355 -15.94 -1.33 1.99
CA THR A 355 -17.05 -0.53 2.49
C THR A 355 -17.39 0.61 1.55
N ARG A 356 -18.55 1.22 1.73
CA ARG A 356 -18.92 2.47 1.08
C ARG A 356 -18.47 3.64 1.95
N VAL A 357 -17.85 4.60 1.31
CA VAL A 357 -17.39 5.84 1.96
C VAL A 357 -18.16 7.01 1.38
N ASP A 358 -18.65 7.90 2.24
CA ASP A 358 -19.11 9.22 1.85
C ASP A 358 -17.88 10.15 1.80
N PRO A 359 -17.49 10.64 0.61
CA PRO A 359 -16.27 11.43 0.49
C PRO A 359 -16.33 12.76 1.25
N GLU A 360 -17.48 13.42 1.30
CA GLU A 360 -17.63 14.73 1.94
C GLU A 360 -17.58 14.58 3.46
N GLU A 361 -18.29 13.59 4.01
CA GLU A 361 -18.26 13.27 5.44
C GLU A 361 -16.84 12.89 5.89
N THR A 362 -16.19 12.00 5.14
CA THR A 362 -14.85 11.51 5.48
C THR A 362 -13.81 12.62 5.37
N TYR A 363 -13.96 13.53 4.39
CA TYR A 363 -13.09 14.69 4.26
C TYR A 363 -13.23 15.64 5.47
N ALA A 364 -14.46 15.96 5.86
CA ALA A 364 -14.74 16.81 7.01
C ALA A 364 -14.20 16.20 8.30
N TRP A 365 -14.44 14.90 8.52
CA TRP A 365 -13.89 14.17 9.65
C TRP A 365 -12.35 14.20 9.67
N ALA A 366 -11.70 13.93 8.55
CA ALA A 366 -10.24 13.92 8.47
C ALA A 366 -9.63 15.31 8.74
N THR A 367 -10.32 16.38 8.31
CA THR A 367 -9.92 17.77 8.59
C THR A 367 -9.99 18.06 10.09
N GLU A 368 -11.07 17.67 10.75
CA GLU A 368 -11.24 17.84 12.20
C GLU A 368 -10.19 17.04 13.00
N GLU A 369 -9.97 15.78 12.63
CA GLU A 369 -8.93 14.94 13.25
C GLU A 369 -7.53 15.51 13.06
N LEU A 370 -7.24 16.01 11.86
CA LEU A 370 -5.96 16.65 11.56
C LEU A 370 -5.71 17.85 12.46
N GLY A 371 -6.74 18.67 12.68
CA GLY A 371 -6.67 19.81 13.62
C GLY A 371 -6.38 19.35 15.05
N ARG A 372 -7.02 18.27 15.53
CA ARG A 372 -6.77 17.70 16.85
C ARG A 372 -5.33 17.18 17.00
N VAL A 373 -4.84 16.45 16.02
CA VAL A 373 -3.46 15.93 16.02
C VAL A 373 -2.43 17.06 16.03
N ILE A 374 -2.66 18.15 15.29
CA ILE A 374 -1.78 19.32 15.32
C ILE A 374 -1.77 19.95 16.72
N ALA A 375 -2.95 20.13 17.33
CA ALA A 375 -3.05 20.70 18.68
C ALA A 375 -2.35 19.84 19.73
N GLU A 376 -2.43 18.51 19.63
CA GLU A 376 -1.71 17.60 20.53
C GLU A 376 -0.18 17.69 20.31
N GLN A 377 0.29 17.80 19.06
CA GLN A 377 1.71 18.01 18.78
C GLN A 377 2.23 19.34 19.34
N ASP A 378 1.44 20.40 19.23
CA ASP A 378 1.78 21.72 19.77
C ASP A 378 1.82 21.69 21.30
N ALA A 379 0.91 20.95 21.96
CA ALA A 379 0.92 20.76 23.42
C ALA A 379 2.22 20.05 23.87
N ILE A 380 2.64 18.98 23.19
CA ILE A 380 3.92 18.32 23.49
C ILE A 380 5.10 19.29 23.27
N ALA A 381 5.06 20.11 22.20
CA ALA A 381 6.10 21.09 21.95
C ALA A 381 6.19 22.15 23.07
N VAL A 382 5.06 22.61 23.57
CA VAL A 382 4.97 23.52 24.72
C VAL A 382 5.53 22.88 25.99
N ASP A 383 5.21 21.63 26.26
CA ASP A 383 5.72 20.90 27.43
C ASP A 383 7.24 20.71 27.37
N VAL A 384 7.81 20.46 26.21
CA VAL A 384 9.26 20.20 26.04
C VAL A 384 10.08 21.49 25.92
N LEU A 385 9.60 22.50 25.18
CA LEU A 385 10.37 23.71 24.83
C LEU A 385 9.85 25.00 25.48
N GLY A 386 8.65 24.98 26.08
CA GLY A 386 8.02 26.13 26.70
C GLY A 386 6.91 26.80 25.87
N PRO A 387 6.23 27.81 26.43
CA PRO A 387 4.91 28.29 25.98
C PRO A 387 4.81 28.87 24.55
N SER A 388 5.92 29.22 23.93
CA SER A 388 5.94 29.77 22.57
C SER A 388 6.28 28.73 21.49
N ALA A 389 6.43 27.46 21.89
CA ALA A 389 6.77 26.38 20.97
C ALA A 389 5.55 25.85 20.22
N ASP A 390 5.84 25.33 19.04
CA ASP A 390 4.91 24.61 18.16
C ASP A 390 5.55 23.32 17.64
N ALA A 391 4.79 22.48 16.97
CA ALA A 391 5.27 21.23 16.39
C ALA A 391 6.49 21.43 15.46
N GLY A 392 6.52 22.53 14.71
CA GLY A 392 7.62 22.85 13.82
C GLY A 392 8.92 23.17 14.57
N SER A 393 8.85 23.90 15.67
CA SER A 393 10.00 24.23 16.53
C SER A 393 10.53 22.99 17.25
N LEU A 394 9.65 22.13 17.77
CA LEU A 394 10.06 20.87 18.38
C LEU A 394 10.75 19.94 17.37
N ASN A 395 10.19 19.77 16.18
CA ASN A 395 10.82 18.96 15.13
C ASN A 395 12.23 19.49 14.77
N ARG A 396 12.40 20.82 14.63
CA ARG A 396 13.74 21.41 14.36
C ARG A 396 14.69 21.16 15.53
N HIS A 397 14.23 21.31 16.76
CA HIS A 397 15.03 21.06 17.97
C HIS A 397 15.53 19.61 18.03
N LEU A 398 14.62 18.63 17.82
CA LEU A 398 14.96 17.22 17.88
C LEU A 398 15.96 16.81 16.78
N ARG A 399 15.84 17.38 15.58
CA ARG A 399 16.76 17.12 14.47
C ARG A 399 18.09 17.87 14.55
N ALA A 400 18.15 18.94 15.32
CA ALA A 400 19.39 19.70 15.50
C ALA A 400 20.35 19.04 16.49
N ASP A 401 19.89 18.10 17.30
CA ASP A 401 20.67 17.38 18.29
C ASP A 401 21.18 16.03 17.71
N PRO A 402 22.46 15.94 17.30
CA PRO A 402 23.01 14.73 16.70
C PRO A 402 23.05 13.53 17.67
N THR A 403 22.96 13.77 18.99
CA THR A 403 22.95 12.69 19.98
C THR A 403 21.64 11.91 19.97
N ARG A 404 20.59 12.46 19.36
CA ARG A 404 19.27 11.82 19.16
C ARG A 404 19.19 11.02 17.86
N ALA A 405 20.18 11.14 16.99
CA ALA A 405 20.28 10.41 15.75
C ALA A 405 20.91 9.04 15.98
N LEU A 406 20.37 8.03 15.32
CA LEU A 406 20.93 6.70 15.23
C LEU A 406 21.63 6.55 13.88
N ARG A 407 22.82 5.96 13.84
CA ARG A 407 23.46 5.63 12.56
C ARG A 407 22.64 4.56 11.85
N ALA A 408 22.55 4.65 10.54
CA ALA A 408 21.76 3.71 9.74
C ALA A 408 22.21 2.25 9.94
N GLU A 409 23.50 2.01 10.14
CA GLU A 409 24.06 0.67 10.40
C GLU A 409 23.62 0.07 11.75
N ASP A 410 23.26 0.89 12.73
CA ASP A 410 22.79 0.45 14.05
C ASP A 410 21.26 0.22 14.08
N TYR A 411 20.54 0.58 12.99
CA TYR A 411 19.07 0.52 12.93
C TYR A 411 18.52 -0.87 13.23
N THR A 412 19.11 -1.92 12.65
CA THR A 412 18.60 -3.29 12.80
C THR A 412 18.62 -3.74 14.26
N THR A 413 19.71 -3.43 14.99
CA THR A 413 19.84 -3.79 16.41
C THR A 413 18.80 -3.06 17.24
N TRP A 414 18.71 -1.73 17.09
CA TRP A 414 17.73 -0.92 17.80
C TRP A 414 16.28 -1.30 17.51
N ALA A 415 15.93 -1.50 16.24
CA ALA A 415 14.57 -1.85 15.87
C ALA A 415 14.17 -3.27 16.30
N GLN A 416 15.16 -4.20 16.35
CA GLN A 416 14.93 -5.54 16.91
C GLN A 416 14.63 -5.45 18.42
N GLU A 417 15.39 -4.63 19.18
CA GLU A 417 15.13 -4.40 20.61
C GLU A 417 13.73 -3.83 20.85
N VAL A 418 13.28 -2.85 20.04
CA VAL A 418 11.92 -2.31 20.12
C VAL A 418 10.86 -3.38 19.84
N ALA A 419 11.08 -4.23 18.83
CA ALA A 419 10.15 -5.29 18.47
C ALA A 419 10.09 -6.39 19.56
N ASP A 420 11.22 -6.72 20.18
CA ASP A 420 11.28 -7.70 21.27
C ASP A 420 10.66 -7.19 22.56
N GLU A 421 10.88 -5.92 22.93
CA GLU A 421 10.20 -5.24 24.05
C GLU A 421 8.67 -5.29 23.87
N ALA A 422 8.20 -4.95 22.67
CA ALA A 422 6.79 -4.96 22.36
C ALA A 422 6.18 -6.37 22.40
N TRP A 423 6.91 -7.37 21.90
CA TRP A 423 6.48 -8.77 21.99
C TRP A 423 6.26 -9.20 23.46
N ASP A 424 7.20 -8.90 24.34
CA ASP A 424 7.12 -9.26 25.77
C ASP A 424 6.00 -8.51 26.52
N ALA A 425 5.69 -7.30 26.09
CA ALA A 425 4.61 -6.50 26.68
C ALA A 425 3.22 -6.95 26.24
N VAL A 426 3.06 -7.44 25.02
CA VAL A 426 1.77 -7.63 24.35
C VAL A 426 1.33 -9.10 24.33
N VAL A 427 2.24 -10.00 23.92
CA VAL A 427 1.88 -11.42 23.70
C VAL A 427 1.57 -12.13 25.04
N GLY A 428 0.45 -12.85 25.06
CA GLY A 428 -0.06 -13.54 26.25
C GLY A 428 -0.80 -12.62 27.24
N ARG A 429 -0.83 -11.30 27.00
CA ARG A 429 -1.53 -10.32 27.86
C ARG A 429 -2.64 -9.57 27.12
N ILE A 430 -2.34 -9.10 25.92
CA ILE A 430 -3.20 -8.24 25.12
C ILE A 430 -3.75 -8.99 23.90
N LEU A 431 -2.99 -9.96 23.39
CA LEU A 431 -3.37 -10.86 22.31
C LEU A 431 -2.54 -12.15 22.33
N ASP A 432 -3.01 -13.16 21.62
CA ASP A 432 -2.35 -14.45 21.45
C ASP A 432 -2.15 -14.73 19.96
N PRO A 433 -0.92 -14.69 19.46
CA PRO A 433 -0.65 -15.14 18.10
C PRO A 433 -0.85 -16.66 18.00
N PRO A 434 -1.20 -17.18 16.82
CA PRO A 434 -1.30 -18.62 16.60
C PRO A 434 0.03 -19.34 16.83
N ASP A 435 -0.06 -20.64 17.21
CA ASP A 435 1.11 -21.48 17.35
C ASP A 435 1.98 -21.44 16.09
N GLY A 436 3.28 -21.28 16.29
CA GLY A 436 4.27 -21.20 15.21
C GLY A 436 4.53 -19.81 14.63
N LEU A 437 3.86 -18.76 15.11
CA LEU A 437 4.29 -17.38 14.89
C LEU A 437 5.27 -17.00 16.01
N GLY A 438 6.57 -17.05 15.72
CA GLY A 438 7.64 -16.59 16.63
C GLY A 438 7.83 -15.08 16.53
N ARG A 439 8.87 -14.55 17.23
CA ARG A 439 9.23 -13.14 17.18
C ARG A 439 9.60 -12.70 15.76
N PRO A 440 9.26 -11.47 15.33
CA PRO A 440 9.67 -10.95 14.04
C PRO A 440 11.19 -10.76 13.96
N ARG A 441 11.72 -10.73 12.75
CA ARG A 441 13.11 -10.36 12.48
C ARG A 441 13.14 -8.99 11.81
N VAL A 442 14.11 -8.17 12.18
CA VAL A 442 14.37 -6.90 11.49
C VAL A 442 15.58 -7.07 10.57
N ARG A 443 15.47 -6.53 9.35
CA ARG A 443 16.54 -6.54 8.36
C ARG A 443 16.60 -5.23 7.59
N LEU A 444 17.81 -4.84 7.19
CA LEU A 444 17.99 -3.84 6.13
C LEU A 444 17.87 -4.54 4.78
N GLY A 445 17.07 -3.94 3.90
CA GLY A 445 17.00 -4.30 2.49
C GLY A 445 17.97 -3.48 1.66
N GLU A 446 17.90 -3.66 0.35
CA GLU A 446 18.65 -2.82 -0.59
C GLU A 446 18.27 -1.34 -0.43
N PRO A 447 19.22 -0.40 -0.63
CA PRO A 447 18.91 1.02 -0.64
C PRO A 447 17.78 1.35 -1.65
N GLY A 448 16.87 2.21 -1.25
CA GLY A 448 15.67 2.48 -2.04
C GLY A 448 14.94 3.77 -1.64
N ASP A 449 13.65 3.66 -1.41
CA ASP A 449 12.76 4.80 -1.18
C ASP A 449 12.64 5.22 0.30
N GLY A 450 13.35 4.56 1.20
CA GLY A 450 13.25 4.81 2.63
C GLY A 450 12.01 4.19 3.28
N ALA A 451 11.38 3.19 2.64
CA ALA A 451 10.20 2.53 3.19
C ALA A 451 10.54 1.47 4.24
N VAL A 452 9.60 1.26 5.17
CA VAL A 452 9.56 0.09 6.03
C VAL A 452 8.33 -0.72 5.64
N HIS A 453 8.43 -2.03 5.60
CA HIS A 453 7.31 -2.92 5.32
C HIS A 453 7.49 -4.27 6.01
N TYR A 454 6.39 -4.95 6.22
CA TYR A 454 6.38 -6.28 6.79
C TYR A 454 6.27 -7.36 5.70
N GLU A 455 7.10 -8.38 5.80
CA GLU A 455 7.01 -9.60 5.01
C GLU A 455 6.49 -10.74 5.89
N GLU A 456 5.37 -11.34 5.48
CA GLU A 456 4.73 -12.43 6.21
C GLU A 456 5.59 -13.71 6.22
N PRO A 457 5.44 -14.58 7.25
CA PRO A 457 6.08 -15.89 7.30
C PRO A 457 5.73 -16.73 6.07
N ARG A 458 6.72 -17.39 5.48
CA ARG A 458 6.56 -18.25 4.29
C ARG A 458 7.06 -19.66 4.55
N GLY A 459 6.49 -20.65 3.84
CA GLY A 459 6.85 -22.05 3.97
C GLY A 459 6.04 -22.78 5.03
N THR A 460 6.28 -24.09 5.18
CA THR A 460 5.57 -24.98 6.08
C THR A 460 6.55 -25.78 6.96
N GLY A 461 6.13 -26.15 8.16
CA GLY A 461 6.93 -26.99 9.06
C GLY A 461 8.26 -26.36 9.47
N GLY A 462 9.32 -27.15 9.52
CA GLY A 462 10.67 -26.72 9.95
C GLY A 462 11.41 -25.79 8.98
N GLU A 463 10.91 -25.65 7.74
CA GLU A 463 11.46 -24.75 6.72
C GLU A 463 10.75 -23.38 6.69
N ARG A 464 9.86 -23.12 7.65
CA ARG A 464 9.13 -21.85 7.69
C ARG A 464 10.10 -20.69 7.96
N ARG A 465 10.13 -19.73 7.04
CA ARG A 465 10.83 -18.46 7.24
C ARG A 465 10.03 -17.59 8.21
N PRO A 466 10.68 -16.95 9.20
CA PRO A 466 9.99 -16.04 10.12
C PRO A 466 9.45 -14.81 9.38
N GLY A 467 8.49 -14.12 9.98
CA GLY A 467 8.09 -12.79 9.53
C GLY A 467 9.24 -11.79 9.69
N VAL A 468 9.39 -10.90 8.71
CA VAL A 468 10.51 -9.96 8.63
C VAL A 468 10.01 -8.53 8.45
N ILE A 469 10.55 -7.63 9.24
CA ILE A 469 10.42 -6.19 9.06
C ILE A 469 11.60 -5.73 8.21
N MET A 470 11.31 -5.29 6.99
CA MET A 470 12.31 -4.82 6.04
C MET A 470 12.37 -3.29 6.03
N ARG A 471 13.56 -2.72 6.21
CA ARG A 471 13.83 -1.28 6.09
C ARG A 471 14.73 -1.03 4.89
N SER A 472 14.23 -0.34 3.87
CA SER A 472 15.07 0.20 2.81
C SER A 472 15.55 1.59 3.23
N LEU A 473 16.86 1.80 3.27
CA LEU A 473 17.41 3.15 3.49
C LEU A 473 17.27 3.97 2.22
N ALA A 474 16.92 5.26 2.34
CA ALA A 474 16.96 6.14 1.19
C ALA A 474 18.39 6.41 0.74
N ASP A 475 18.59 6.72 -0.55
CA ASP A 475 19.90 7.05 -1.08
C ASP A 475 20.57 8.17 -0.26
N GLY A 476 21.74 7.87 0.32
CA GLY A 476 22.50 8.80 1.15
C GLY A 476 21.98 8.98 2.58
N GLU A 477 20.99 8.21 3.01
CA GLU A 477 20.50 8.22 4.40
C GLU A 477 21.51 7.52 5.32
N GLN A 478 22.24 8.30 6.10
CA GLN A 478 23.26 7.81 7.03
C GLN A 478 22.78 7.77 8.47
N VAL A 479 21.71 8.49 8.77
CA VAL A 479 21.12 8.55 10.11
C VAL A 479 19.62 8.42 10.04
N VAL A 480 19.06 7.79 11.05
CA VAL A 480 17.61 7.70 11.31
C VAL A 480 17.29 8.32 12.67
N TRP A 481 16.04 8.67 12.87
CA TRP A 481 15.60 9.33 14.09
C TRP A 481 14.69 8.38 14.89
N PRO A 482 15.17 7.72 15.95
CA PRO A 482 14.40 6.75 16.73
C PRO A 482 13.01 7.22 17.13
N TRP A 483 12.85 8.46 17.55
CA TRP A 483 11.56 9.05 17.92
C TRP A 483 10.55 9.11 16.75
N MET A 484 11.00 9.14 15.50
CA MET A 484 10.14 9.07 14.31
C MET A 484 9.87 7.61 13.88
N GLU A 485 10.90 6.76 14.01
CA GLU A 485 10.86 5.38 13.49
C GLU A 485 10.15 4.42 14.45
N ARG A 486 10.14 4.68 15.78
CA ARG A 486 9.58 3.77 16.78
C ARG A 486 8.13 3.39 16.48
N THR A 487 7.30 4.37 16.11
CA THR A 487 5.91 4.12 15.73
C THR A 487 5.80 3.20 14.51
N THR A 488 6.68 3.35 13.52
CA THR A 488 6.73 2.51 12.32
C THR A 488 7.18 1.09 12.65
N VAL A 489 8.19 0.93 13.51
CA VAL A 489 8.61 -0.41 13.98
C VAL A 489 7.46 -1.13 14.68
N LEU A 490 6.67 -0.43 15.51
CA LEU A 490 5.52 -1.00 16.21
C LEU A 490 4.33 -1.28 15.27
N HIS A 491 4.16 -0.48 14.21
CA HIS A 491 3.20 -0.71 13.12
C HIS A 491 3.49 -2.00 12.36
N GLU A 492 4.77 -2.24 12.03
CA GLU A 492 5.18 -3.42 11.26
C GLU A 492 5.37 -4.67 12.15
N SER A 493 5.71 -4.47 13.44
CA SER A 493 5.97 -5.56 14.38
C SER A 493 4.75 -5.89 15.26
N VAL A 494 4.88 -5.63 16.57
CA VAL A 494 3.91 -5.90 17.63
C VAL A 494 3.55 -4.59 18.33
N PRO A 495 2.27 -4.29 18.48
CA PRO A 495 1.07 -5.08 18.18
C PRO A 495 0.57 -5.01 16.72
N GLY A 496 1.38 -4.54 15.77
CA GLY A 496 0.97 -4.25 14.40
C GLY A 496 0.91 -5.46 13.45
N HIS A 497 1.46 -5.30 12.24
CA HIS A 497 1.30 -6.27 11.14
C HIS A 497 1.79 -7.67 11.45
N HIS A 498 2.87 -7.82 12.23
CA HIS A 498 3.39 -9.15 12.53
C HIS A 498 2.36 -10.03 13.23
N VAL A 499 1.65 -9.52 14.24
CA VAL A 499 0.64 -10.29 14.97
C VAL A 499 -0.75 -10.27 14.31
N HIS A 500 -0.94 -9.54 13.24
CA HIS A 500 -2.14 -9.53 12.41
C HIS A 500 -1.90 -10.30 11.10
N VAL A 501 -1.17 -9.74 10.17
CA VAL A 501 -0.88 -10.38 8.86
C VAL A 501 -0.08 -11.68 9.03
N GLY A 502 0.91 -11.68 9.92
CA GLY A 502 1.70 -12.88 10.24
C GLY A 502 0.85 -13.97 10.88
N ALA A 503 -0.11 -13.61 11.74
CA ALA A 503 -1.06 -14.55 12.30
C ALA A 503 -1.97 -15.17 11.24
N HIS A 504 -2.46 -14.39 10.28
CA HIS A 504 -3.24 -14.92 9.16
C HIS A 504 -2.42 -15.91 8.32
N ALA A 505 -1.19 -15.56 7.95
CA ALA A 505 -0.29 -16.41 7.16
C ALA A 505 0.03 -17.75 7.84
N THR A 506 0.04 -17.80 9.19
CA THR A 506 0.32 -19.00 9.98
C THR A 506 -0.94 -19.76 10.42
N SER A 507 -2.11 -19.18 10.25
CA SER A 507 -3.39 -19.77 10.67
C SER A 507 -3.65 -21.12 9.97
N THR A 508 -4.07 -22.11 10.74
CA THR A 508 -4.57 -23.41 10.24
C THR A 508 -6.08 -23.43 10.02
N ARG A 509 -6.79 -22.35 10.45
CA ARG A 509 -8.24 -22.20 10.32
C ARG A 509 -8.65 -21.49 9.05
N LEU A 510 -7.82 -20.60 8.53
CA LEU A 510 -8.05 -19.85 7.31
C LEU A 510 -7.65 -20.66 6.08
N THR A 511 -8.43 -20.53 4.99
CA THR A 511 -8.09 -21.10 3.68
C THR A 511 -6.84 -20.43 3.09
N ALA A 512 -6.20 -21.05 2.10
CA ALA A 512 -5.05 -20.45 1.41
C ALA A 512 -5.42 -19.08 0.78
N TRP A 513 -6.64 -18.97 0.23
CA TRP A 513 -7.15 -17.72 -0.29
C TRP A 513 -7.23 -16.62 0.79
N GLN A 514 -7.83 -16.90 1.96
CA GLN A 514 -7.93 -15.92 3.05
C GLN A 514 -6.57 -15.49 3.57
N ARG A 515 -5.62 -16.41 3.67
CA ARG A 515 -4.28 -16.12 4.20
C ARG A 515 -3.46 -15.19 3.32
N TYR A 516 -3.59 -15.31 1.99
CA TYR A 516 -2.63 -14.69 1.07
C TYR A 516 -3.26 -13.81 -0.02
N LEU A 517 -4.50 -14.07 -0.43
CA LEU A 517 -5.10 -13.44 -1.61
C LEU A 517 -6.37 -12.65 -1.31
N GLY A 518 -7.05 -12.96 -0.20
CA GLY A 518 -8.31 -12.33 0.20
C GLY A 518 -8.14 -11.05 1.04
N SER A 519 -6.92 -10.57 1.26
CA SER A 519 -6.65 -9.43 2.14
C SER A 519 -7.32 -8.13 1.65
N VAL A 520 -7.72 -7.30 2.61
CA VAL A 520 -8.34 -6.00 2.39
C VAL A 520 -7.50 -4.93 3.07
N PRO A 521 -6.84 -4.04 2.30
CA PRO A 521 -5.93 -3.06 2.87
C PRO A 521 -6.51 -2.21 4.00
N GLY A 522 -7.81 -1.86 3.93
CA GLY A 522 -8.49 -1.14 5.00
C GLY A 522 -8.54 -1.88 6.34
N CYS A 523 -8.60 -3.21 6.32
CA CYS A 523 -8.52 -4.03 7.52
C CYS A 523 -7.09 -4.06 8.08
N ASP A 524 -6.12 -4.35 7.21
CA ASP A 524 -4.72 -4.56 7.62
C ASP A 524 -4.04 -3.26 8.06
N GLU A 525 -4.13 -2.20 7.26
CA GLU A 525 -3.55 -0.88 7.57
C GLU A 525 -4.31 -0.18 8.70
N GLY A 526 -5.62 -0.41 8.76
CA GLY A 526 -6.45 0.06 9.86
C GLY A 526 -6.05 -0.56 11.20
N TRP A 527 -5.75 -1.85 11.21
CA TRP A 527 -5.14 -2.51 12.36
C TRP A 527 -3.78 -1.90 12.71
N GLY A 528 -2.91 -1.67 11.73
CA GLY A 528 -1.59 -1.06 11.95
C GLY A 528 -1.67 0.28 12.68
N LEU A 529 -2.59 1.18 12.27
CA LEU A 529 -2.79 2.45 12.98
C LEU A 529 -3.44 2.27 14.36
N TYR A 530 -4.40 1.38 14.48
CA TYR A 530 -4.98 1.02 15.77
C TYR A 530 -3.92 0.49 16.73
N ALA A 531 -2.99 -0.31 16.22
CA ALA A 531 -1.86 -0.86 16.97
C ALA A 531 -0.87 0.22 17.43
N GLU A 532 -0.62 1.26 16.63
CA GLU A 532 0.20 2.42 17.06
C GLU A 532 -0.44 3.15 18.24
N SER A 533 -1.76 3.31 18.24
CA SER A 533 -2.51 3.92 19.32
C SER A 533 -2.52 3.02 20.58
N LEU A 534 -2.70 1.71 20.39
CA LEU A 534 -2.62 0.72 21.46
C LEU A 534 -1.23 0.65 22.09
N ALA A 535 -0.17 0.74 21.29
CA ALA A 535 1.21 0.77 21.78
C ALA A 535 1.48 1.98 22.71
N ASP A 536 0.92 3.15 22.40
CA ASP A 536 0.99 4.34 23.28
C ASP A 536 0.24 4.10 24.59
N GLU A 537 -0.97 3.54 24.54
CA GLU A 537 -1.75 3.15 25.73
C GLU A 537 -0.99 2.15 26.63
N LEU A 538 -0.20 1.26 26.06
CA LEU A 538 0.60 0.26 26.76
C LEU A 538 1.95 0.78 27.25
N GLY A 539 2.28 2.06 27.02
CA GLY A 539 3.53 2.68 27.44
C GLY A 539 4.75 2.33 26.57
N LEU A 540 4.53 1.77 25.37
CA LEU A 540 5.58 1.46 24.39
C LEU A 540 6.10 2.71 23.64
N MET A 541 5.53 3.88 23.93
CA MET A 541 6.00 5.21 23.54
C MET A 541 6.48 5.97 24.78
N PRO A 542 7.66 5.61 25.36
CA PRO A 542 8.02 6.01 26.71
C PRO A 542 8.35 7.50 26.85
N THR A 543 8.70 8.18 25.76
CA THR A 543 9.10 9.59 25.79
C THR A 543 8.07 10.51 25.13
N PRO A 544 8.02 11.81 25.49
CA PRO A 544 7.22 12.78 24.77
C PRO A 544 7.58 12.86 23.27
N GLU A 545 8.86 12.66 22.94
CA GLU A 545 9.36 12.65 21.57
C GLU A 545 8.83 11.46 20.76
N ASP A 546 8.74 10.28 21.35
CA ASP A 546 8.14 9.09 20.71
C ASP A 546 6.66 9.33 20.39
N ARG A 547 5.90 9.92 21.33
CA ARG A 547 4.49 10.32 21.12
C ARG A 547 4.37 11.40 20.04
N PHE A 548 5.29 12.36 20.03
CA PHE A 548 5.36 13.36 18.97
C PHE A 548 5.59 12.72 17.60
N GLY A 549 6.48 11.72 17.51
CA GLY A 549 6.74 10.95 16.31
C GLY A 549 5.50 10.18 15.80
N ARG A 550 4.78 9.50 16.72
CA ARG A 550 3.51 8.83 16.41
C ARG A 550 2.48 9.82 15.87
N LEU A 551 2.32 10.98 16.50
CA LEU A 551 1.41 12.02 16.03
C LEU A 551 1.85 12.61 14.68
N ALA A 552 3.15 12.71 14.41
CA ALA A 552 3.65 13.14 13.10
C ALA A 552 3.30 12.12 12.01
N ALA A 553 3.41 10.83 12.29
CA ALA A 553 2.98 9.78 11.40
C ALA A 553 1.45 9.80 11.16
N ARG A 554 0.64 9.99 12.22
CA ARG A 554 -0.82 10.13 12.12
C ARG A 554 -1.23 11.37 11.32
N ARG A 555 -0.60 12.52 11.57
CA ARG A 555 -0.80 13.77 10.82
C ARG A 555 -0.56 13.56 9.33
N TRP A 556 0.50 12.87 8.98
CA TRP A 556 0.80 12.53 7.59
C TRP A 556 -0.31 11.68 6.96
N ARG A 557 -0.77 10.63 7.66
CA ARG A 557 -1.82 9.72 7.15
C ARG A 557 -3.16 10.44 6.98
N LEU A 558 -3.52 11.38 7.86
CA LEU A 558 -4.72 12.21 7.70
C LEU A 558 -4.60 13.19 6.52
N ALA A 559 -3.45 13.82 6.35
CA ALA A 559 -3.20 14.67 5.17
C ALA A 559 -3.34 13.89 3.85
N ARG A 560 -2.97 12.61 3.81
CA ARG A 560 -3.17 11.73 2.66
C ARG A 560 -4.65 11.48 2.35
N VAL A 561 -5.51 11.38 3.39
CA VAL A 561 -6.97 11.26 3.19
C VAL A 561 -7.52 12.49 2.49
N LEU A 562 -7.10 13.70 2.93
CA LEU A 562 -7.53 14.96 2.30
C LEU A 562 -7.08 15.04 0.83
N VAL A 563 -5.84 14.68 0.56
CA VAL A 563 -5.28 14.65 -0.81
C VAL A 563 -6.05 13.67 -1.69
N ASP A 564 -6.27 12.45 -1.23
CA ASP A 564 -6.91 11.39 -2.01
C ASP A 564 -8.36 11.75 -2.36
N LEU A 565 -9.15 12.15 -1.37
CA LEU A 565 -10.54 12.57 -1.59
C LEU A 565 -10.63 13.85 -2.42
N GLY A 566 -9.75 14.81 -2.16
CA GLY A 566 -9.67 16.05 -2.93
C GLY A 566 -9.41 15.80 -4.41
N VAL A 567 -8.39 15.02 -4.72
CA VAL A 567 -7.96 14.72 -6.10
C VAL A 567 -8.95 13.80 -6.80
N HIS A 568 -9.22 12.63 -6.21
CA HIS A 568 -9.92 11.55 -6.91
C HIS A 568 -11.44 11.67 -6.84
N SER A 569 -12.03 12.23 -5.75
CA SER A 569 -13.44 12.56 -5.66
C SER A 569 -13.76 13.96 -6.16
N ARG A 570 -12.74 14.77 -6.53
CA ARG A 570 -12.88 16.14 -7.03
C ARG A 570 -13.59 17.05 -6.05
N LEU A 571 -13.28 16.96 -4.76
CA LEU A 571 -13.78 17.88 -3.77
C LEU A 571 -13.14 19.27 -3.93
N PRO A 572 -13.81 20.35 -3.53
CA PRO A 572 -13.23 21.68 -3.62
C PRO A 572 -12.00 21.81 -2.72
N VAL A 573 -11.02 22.61 -3.15
CA VAL A 573 -9.84 22.95 -2.33
C VAL A 573 -10.28 23.95 -1.26
N PRO A 574 -10.09 23.66 0.05
CA PRO A 574 -10.38 24.61 1.12
C PRO A 574 -9.50 25.87 1.03
N ASP A 575 -9.99 26.98 1.59
CA ASP A 575 -9.29 28.27 1.52
C ASP A 575 -7.94 28.26 2.23
N ASP A 576 -7.83 27.59 3.35
CA ASP A 576 -6.58 27.39 4.10
C ASP A 576 -5.57 26.56 3.33
N VAL A 577 -6.02 25.51 2.64
CA VAL A 577 -5.17 24.70 1.74
C VAL A 577 -4.72 25.54 0.53
N ALA A 578 -5.63 26.31 -0.09
CA ALA A 578 -5.29 27.17 -1.22
C ALA A 578 -4.31 28.29 -0.85
N ALA A 579 -4.22 28.68 0.44
CA ALA A 579 -3.29 29.66 0.98
C ALA A 579 -1.88 29.09 1.24
N LEU A 580 -1.68 27.77 1.18
CA LEU A 580 -0.36 27.17 1.37
C LEU A 580 0.61 27.60 0.27
N PRO A 581 1.89 27.82 0.57
CA PRO A 581 2.90 28.19 -0.42
C PRO A 581 2.98 27.17 -1.56
N GLY A 582 2.72 27.60 -2.78
CA GLY A 582 2.72 26.78 -3.98
C GLY A 582 1.41 26.04 -4.28
N ALA A 583 0.40 26.15 -3.43
CA ALA A 583 -0.94 25.64 -3.70
C ALA A 583 -1.77 26.58 -4.59
N CYS A 584 -2.90 26.09 -5.11
CA CYS A 584 -3.91 26.86 -5.82
C CYS A 584 -5.31 26.30 -5.53
N ARG A 585 -6.35 26.87 -6.15
CA ARG A 585 -7.74 26.44 -5.96
C ARG A 585 -8.13 25.18 -6.76
N GLU A 586 -7.14 24.42 -7.21
CA GLU A 586 -7.34 23.15 -7.92
C GLU A 586 -6.49 22.06 -7.27
N TRP A 587 -7.05 20.87 -7.14
CA TRP A 587 -6.30 19.68 -6.75
C TRP A 587 -5.44 19.19 -7.92
N ASN A 588 -4.25 19.74 -8.00
CA ASN A 588 -3.22 19.34 -8.96
C ASN A 588 -1.94 18.95 -8.22
N ARG A 589 -0.92 18.51 -8.96
CA ARG A 589 0.38 18.13 -8.41
C ARG A 589 0.99 19.19 -7.48
N ALA A 590 0.83 20.47 -7.80
CA ALA A 590 1.40 21.55 -6.98
C ALA A 590 0.68 21.67 -5.62
N THR A 591 -0.65 21.66 -5.61
CA THR A 591 -1.47 21.69 -4.39
C THR A 591 -1.21 20.44 -3.52
N VAL A 592 -1.18 19.26 -4.13
CA VAL A 592 -0.83 17.99 -3.42
C VAL A 592 0.56 18.10 -2.78
N THR A 593 1.55 18.63 -3.53
CA THR A 593 2.90 18.84 -3.00
C THR A 593 2.92 19.80 -1.83
N ALA A 594 2.15 20.92 -1.90
CA ALA A 594 2.06 21.90 -0.83
C ALA A 594 1.46 21.31 0.44
N VAL A 595 0.35 20.56 0.33
CA VAL A 595 -0.29 19.88 1.46
C VAL A 595 0.65 18.87 2.12
N LEU A 596 1.22 17.97 1.35
CA LEU A 596 2.12 16.95 1.90
C LEU A 596 3.37 17.59 2.53
N ARG A 597 3.98 18.60 1.90
CA ARG A 597 5.12 19.34 2.47
C ARG A 597 4.76 20.02 3.80
N HIS A 598 3.55 20.57 3.92
CA HIS A 598 3.10 21.24 5.14
C HIS A 598 2.87 20.27 6.30
N HIS A 599 2.39 19.07 6.02
CA HIS A 599 1.99 18.11 7.03
C HIS A 599 3.00 16.98 7.27
N THR A 600 4.14 16.99 6.58
CA THR A 600 5.16 15.94 6.72
C THR A 600 6.56 16.52 6.99
N VAL A 601 7.44 15.69 7.49
CA VAL A 601 8.87 16.03 7.74
C VAL A 601 9.78 15.07 6.99
N ILE A 602 9.45 14.79 5.75
CA ILE A 602 10.18 13.87 4.86
C ILE A 602 11.13 14.64 3.92
N SER A 603 12.10 13.94 3.33
CA SER A 603 12.99 14.49 2.34
C SER A 603 12.26 14.90 1.05
N GLU A 604 12.84 15.81 0.27
CA GLU A 604 12.26 16.20 -1.04
C GLU A 604 12.17 15.02 -2.02
N GLY A 605 13.08 14.04 -1.94
CA GLY A 605 13.01 12.80 -2.72
C GLY A 605 11.77 11.98 -2.33
N ARG A 606 11.57 11.75 -1.04
CA ARG A 606 10.40 11.06 -0.51
C ARG A 606 9.10 11.82 -0.80
N LEU A 607 9.10 13.15 -0.72
CA LEU A 607 7.94 13.96 -1.05
C LEU A 607 7.51 13.77 -2.52
N ARG A 608 8.46 13.80 -3.47
CA ARG A 608 8.16 13.54 -4.89
C ARG A 608 7.59 12.14 -5.11
N PHE A 609 8.12 11.14 -4.42
CA PHE A 609 7.61 9.77 -4.43
C PHE A 609 6.16 9.73 -3.93
N GLU A 610 5.86 10.31 -2.77
CA GLU A 610 4.52 10.33 -2.17
C GLU A 610 3.50 11.06 -3.05
N VAL A 611 3.86 12.21 -3.63
CA VAL A 611 3.01 12.92 -4.58
C VAL A 611 2.65 12.02 -5.78
N SER A 612 3.64 11.34 -6.36
CA SER A 612 3.39 10.45 -7.50
C SER A 612 2.54 9.23 -7.11
N ARG A 613 2.77 8.68 -5.91
CA ARG A 613 1.99 7.59 -5.34
C ARG A 613 0.51 7.97 -5.20
N HIS A 614 0.21 9.12 -4.58
CA HIS A 614 -1.16 9.54 -4.33
C HIS A 614 -1.92 9.95 -5.58
N LEU A 615 -1.25 10.49 -6.58
CA LEU A 615 -1.87 10.78 -7.87
C LEU A 615 -2.14 9.53 -8.72
N GLY A 616 -1.44 8.44 -8.47
CA GLY A 616 -1.52 7.21 -9.27
C GLY A 616 -2.11 5.99 -8.56
N TRP A 617 -2.51 6.09 -7.29
CA TRP A 617 -3.09 4.98 -6.53
C TRP A 617 -4.31 5.42 -5.72
N PRO A 618 -5.48 5.53 -6.37
CA PRO A 618 -6.70 6.01 -5.73
C PRO A 618 -7.13 5.16 -4.54
N ALA A 619 -7.67 5.79 -3.51
CA ALA A 619 -8.21 5.22 -2.29
C ALA A 619 -7.20 4.51 -1.37
N GLN A 620 -5.98 4.18 -1.82
CA GLN A 620 -4.99 3.50 -0.98
C GLN A 620 -4.69 4.27 0.33
N PRO A 621 -4.57 5.61 0.32
CA PRO A 621 -4.34 6.36 1.55
C PRO A 621 -5.46 6.27 2.58
N LEU A 622 -6.68 5.97 2.16
CA LEU A 622 -7.83 5.83 3.05
C LEU A 622 -7.73 4.57 3.93
N ALA A 623 -7.02 3.54 3.47
CA ALA A 623 -6.88 2.27 4.17
C ALA A 623 -6.47 2.44 5.64
N TYR A 624 -5.56 3.37 5.89
CA TYR A 624 -5.00 3.67 7.21
C TYR A 624 -6.02 4.26 8.18
N ALA A 625 -6.33 5.55 8.01
CA ALA A 625 -7.13 6.30 8.98
C ALA A 625 -8.61 5.89 8.99
N VAL A 626 -9.19 5.55 7.82
CA VAL A 626 -10.57 5.05 7.75
C VAL A 626 -10.67 3.65 8.33
N GLY A 627 -9.69 2.79 8.09
CA GLY A 627 -9.62 1.46 8.70
C GLY A 627 -9.50 1.52 10.23
N GLU A 628 -8.60 2.37 10.75
CA GLU A 628 -8.46 2.60 12.20
C GLU A 628 -9.78 3.06 12.82
N ARG A 629 -10.50 3.98 12.17
CA ARG A 629 -11.80 4.49 12.62
C ARG A 629 -12.79 3.35 12.88
N VAL A 630 -12.80 2.31 12.00
CA VAL A 630 -13.65 1.12 12.16
C VAL A 630 -13.19 0.24 13.34
N TRP A 631 -11.89 -0.04 13.46
CA TRP A 631 -11.34 -0.80 14.58
C TRP A 631 -11.65 -0.14 15.92
N GLN A 632 -11.45 1.17 16.02
CA GLN A 632 -11.76 1.94 17.22
C GLN A 632 -13.27 1.96 17.54
N ALA A 633 -14.13 2.05 16.51
CA ALA A 633 -15.58 2.00 16.69
C ALA A 633 -16.03 0.64 17.24
N GLY A 634 -15.50 -0.46 16.68
CA GLY A 634 -15.75 -1.81 17.19
C GLY A 634 -15.32 -1.97 18.65
N ARG A 635 -14.13 -1.47 19.03
CA ARG A 635 -13.66 -1.49 20.43
C ARG A 635 -14.59 -0.67 21.36
N ARG A 636 -14.99 0.53 20.94
CA ARG A 636 -15.93 1.36 21.74
C ARG A 636 -17.26 0.67 21.92
N SER A 637 -17.79 0.02 20.88
CA SER A 637 -19.04 -0.75 20.97
C SER A 637 -18.92 -1.93 21.95
N ALA A 638 -17.86 -2.72 21.83
CA ALA A 638 -17.60 -3.83 22.73
C ALA A 638 -17.41 -3.37 24.20
N GLN A 639 -16.76 -2.21 24.42
CA GLN A 639 -16.65 -1.60 25.76
C GLN A 639 -18.01 -1.17 26.31
N ALA A 640 -18.86 -0.57 25.48
CA ALA A 640 -20.22 -0.16 25.91
C ALA A 640 -21.07 -1.38 26.26
N GLN A 641 -20.99 -2.44 25.47
CA GLN A 641 -21.69 -3.69 25.76
C GLN A 641 -21.22 -4.31 27.09
N ALA A 642 -19.90 -4.46 27.31
CA ALA A 642 -19.34 -5.01 28.53
C ALA A 642 -19.79 -4.23 29.77
N ARG A 643 -19.83 -2.89 29.70
CA ARG A 643 -20.36 -2.05 30.80
C ARG A 643 -21.84 -2.28 31.05
N THR A 644 -22.65 -2.50 30.00
CA THR A 644 -24.08 -2.80 30.16
C THR A 644 -24.30 -4.15 30.84
N GLU A 645 -23.39 -5.10 30.62
CA GLU A 645 -23.37 -6.42 31.29
C GLU A 645 -22.75 -6.40 32.68
N GLY A 646 -22.31 -5.21 33.17
CA GLY A 646 -21.76 -5.00 34.50
C GLY A 646 -20.28 -5.35 34.64
N GLY A 647 -19.55 -5.45 33.55
CA GLY A 647 -18.12 -5.79 33.48
C GLY A 647 -17.27 -4.77 32.75
N GLU A 648 -16.02 -5.14 32.47
CA GLU A 648 -15.08 -4.44 31.63
C GLU A 648 -14.77 -5.28 30.41
N LEU A 649 -14.34 -4.62 29.31
CA LEU A 649 -13.94 -5.31 28.08
C LEU A 649 -12.66 -6.13 28.32
N ASP A 650 -12.73 -7.43 28.05
CA ASP A 650 -11.55 -8.26 27.91
C ASP A 650 -10.87 -7.93 26.56
N LEU A 651 -9.82 -7.09 26.62
CA LEU A 651 -9.06 -6.66 25.44
C LEU A 651 -8.41 -7.83 24.72
N ARG A 652 -7.93 -8.85 25.45
CA ARG A 652 -7.30 -10.02 24.85
C ARG A 652 -8.30 -10.82 24.03
N ALA A 653 -9.49 -11.09 24.60
CA ALA A 653 -10.55 -11.77 23.87
C ALA A 653 -11.05 -10.95 22.65
N PHE A 654 -11.13 -9.62 22.78
CA PHE A 654 -11.50 -8.72 21.68
C PHE A 654 -10.48 -8.79 20.55
N HIS A 655 -9.19 -8.65 20.84
CA HIS A 655 -8.14 -8.67 19.81
C HIS A 655 -8.02 -10.03 19.16
N ASN A 656 -8.02 -11.13 19.92
CA ASN A 656 -7.97 -12.48 19.37
C ASN A 656 -9.14 -12.75 18.43
N ARG A 657 -10.38 -12.35 18.83
CA ARG A 657 -11.55 -12.46 17.95
C ARG A 657 -11.37 -11.67 16.65
N GLY A 658 -10.85 -10.43 16.72
CA GLY A 658 -10.60 -9.61 15.55
C GLY A 658 -9.57 -10.21 14.59
N ILE A 659 -8.45 -10.73 15.13
CA ILE A 659 -7.40 -11.41 14.35
C ILE A 659 -7.91 -12.70 13.71
N ASP A 660 -8.72 -13.47 14.43
CA ASP A 660 -9.29 -14.74 13.96
C ASP A 660 -10.24 -14.59 12.76
N LEU A 661 -10.78 -13.37 12.52
CA LEU A 661 -11.61 -13.11 11.33
C LEU A 661 -10.81 -13.21 10.02
N GLY A 662 -9.50 -13.02 10.08
CA GLY A 662 -8.70 -12.77 8.89
C GLY A 662 -8.84 -11.31 8.40
N SER A 663 -8.21 -10.98 7.29
CA SER A 663 -8.34 -9.68 6.64
C SER A 663 -9.63 -9.63 5.83
N VAL A 664 -10.61 -8.86 6.29
CA VAL A 664 -11.96 -8.80 5.69
C VAL A 664 -12.34 -7.35 5.34
N GLY A 665 -13.37 -7.16 4.50
CA GLY A 665 -13.92 -5.84 4.21
C GLY A 665 -14.40 -5.13 5.47
N LEU A 666 -14.25 -3.80 5.53
CA LEU A 666 -14.59 -3.01 6.73
C LEU A 666 -16.06 -3.12 7.14
N ASP A 667 -17.02 -3.31 6.21
CA ASP A 667 -18.41 -3.59 6.54
C ASP A 667 -18.54 -4.90 7.33
N LEU A 668 -17.79 -5.92 6.92
CA LEU A 668 -17.80 -7.22 7.55
C LEU A 668 -17.09 -7.19 8.90
N LEU A 669 -15.94 -6.52 8.97
CA LEU A 669 -15.21 -6.25 10.21
C LEU A 669 -16.10 -5.55 11.24
N ALA A 670 -16.75 -4.45 10.85
CA ALA A 670 -17.65 -3.72 11.73
C ALA A 670 -18.75 -4.63 12.29
N SER A 671 -19.40 -5.43 11.43
CA SER A 671 -20.48 -6.33 11.88
C SER A 671 -20.00 -7.49 12.77
N ALA A 672 -18.72 -7.87 12.70
CA ALA A 672 -18.16 -8.96 13.50
C ALA A 672 -17.57 -8.48 14.85
N LEU A 673 -17.22 -7.21 14.97
CA LEU A 673 -16.70 -6.61 16.20
C LEU A 673 -17.82 -6.05 17.11
N HIS A 674 -19.04 -5.92 16.60
CA HIS A 674 -20.25 -5.62 17.39
C HIS A 674 -20.83 -6.90 17.97
#